data_c931dd016a1711606c97ca76790179be
#
_entry.id   c931dd016a1711606c97ca76790179be
#
_cell.length_a   1.000
_cell.length_b   1.000
_cell.length_c   1.000
_cell.angle_alpha   90.00
_cell.angle_beta   90.00
_cell.angle_gamma   90.00
#
_symmetry.space_group_name_H-M   'P 1'
#
loop_
_entity.id
_entity.type
_entity.pdbx_description
1 polymer ?
#
loop_
_entity_poly.entity_id
_entity_poly.type
_entity_poly.pdbx_seq_one_letter_code
_entity_poly.pdbx_strand_id
1 'polypeptide(L)'
;MRQIYTLKFKSSLLREFGYKIETTFDEARTLKNVIALADSQMLRTIRDIRGKEIDFDKVEEYYAEREEYDNQLTHSHKLSDEEVKYISTKRKEIQQKINETLFISDYVTIVIESEKDYDYICDKGVIINGKAYHRLSCSAGQARKSTIVVCADDIIDTVIQRLDNGRDKTVPLAASKYNAYFGLSSSATQTVSEPKFIVVKDFENTDTFNVHFVTEINGNTDDLVEDKEVTQTFNRTDGMGLISPRQAKKWAEELGLDYIPSQFGLRQSFIKGMLCTFPIHEFCEEINGGNYIVDTIYKDENGNYIKADLRDYDVIISESQFKLWNCYKSVDDYLDKCHKNKLYWGVPQYAPKECKNVLKMNYQFLQTLNLNENDIKELCKPFVEWINGVSYDNFEYMLLFLLGVNNTEESINNFIRSSDNYWLKALILNPELKNDKYIRSKIRKLIKKKIQKGCMGDIYVDGNFQTLVSDPYAYMQHVCGIEPTGLLGRDEFYSNYWNERGVTQVDGMRSPLTFRSEHVVMNLKKTAETEKWYRYCNTGIIINWFGHTVQNFGGADFDLDILATTSNPIIIKGVYKDELTMTYNAPKPEKKVFTQEDIQKADKFSFGSIIGQITNKSSNAYALLAEIEEKYGKDNDMWRVTYSRLIQCCKAQSCQIDSMLSLLIQ
;
A
#
# COMPACT_ATOMS: atom_id res chain seq x y z
N MET A 1 9.73 -9.98 6.35
CA MET A 1 8.66 -11.01 6.21
C MET A 1 9.23 -12.26 5.56
N ARG A 2 8.92 -13.42 6.12
CA ARG A 2 9.36 -14.74 5.66
C ARG A 2 8.77 -15.06 4.28
N GLN A 3 9.56 -15.60 3.36
CA GLN A 3 9.15 -15.87 1.98
C GLN A 3 8.71 -17.32 1.80
N ILE A 4 7.67 -17.54 1.01
CA ILE A 4 7.09 -18.83 0.65
C ILE A 4 7.07 -18.92 -0.87
N TYR A 5 7.47 -20.05 -1.42
CA TYR A 5 7.51 -20.26 -2.87
C TYR A 5 6.21 -20.89 -3.38
N THR A 6 5.68 -20.36 -4.48
CA THR A 6 4.51 -20.90 -5.17
C THR A 6 4.71 -20.84 -6.68
N LEU A 7 3.86 -21.54 -7.42
CA LEU A 7 3.87 -21.51 -8.89
C LEU A 7 3.13 -20.28 -9.42
N LYS A 8 3.60 -19.79 -10.58
CA LYS A 8 2.94 -18.73 -11.35
C LYS A 8 3.04 -19.02 -12.84
N PHE A 9 1.89 -19.04 -13.52
CA PHE A 9 1.81 -19.26 -14.95
C PHE A 9 1.08 -18.12 -15.66
N LYS A 10 1.34 -17.99 -16.96
CA LYS A 10 0.52 -17.20 -17.87
C LYS A 10 -0.57 -18.09 -18.48
N SER A 11 -1.76 -17.54 -18.68
CA SER A 11 -2.86 -18.31 -19.26
C SER A 11 -2.58 -18.75 -20.70
N SER A 12 -1.81 -17.98 -21.46
CA SER A 12 -1.35 -18.37 -22.80
C SER A 12 -0.49 -19.63 -22.79
N LEU A 13 0.43 -19.75 -21.83
CA LEU A 13 1.24 -20.95 -21.65
C LEU A 13 0.37 -22.16 -21.31
N LEU A 14 -0.57 -21.98 -20.36
CA LEU A 14 -1.50 -23.05 -19.99
C LEU A 14 -2.33 -23.52 -21.18
N ARG A 15 -2.85 -22.59 -21.99
CA ARG A 15 -3.61 -22.91 -23.22
C ARG A 15 -2.77 -23.68 -24.24
N GLU A 16 -1.49 -23.29 -24.44
CA GLU A 16 -0.55 -23.97 -25.33
C GLU A 16 -0.40 -25.47 -24.99
N PHE A 17 -0.40 -25.80 -23.70
CA PHE A 17 -0.34 -27.16 -23.17
C PHE A 17 -1.72 -27.77 -22.88
N GLY A 18 -2.80 -27.22 -23.42
CA GLY A 18 -4.16 -27.73 -23.22
C GLY A 18 -4.62 -27.68 -21.76
N TYR A 19 -4.14 -26.68 -21.01
CA TYR A 19 -4.39 -26.47 -19.57
C TYR A 19 -3.90 -27.62 -18.68
N LYS A 20 -2.87 -28.33 -19.13
CA LYS A 20 -2.21 -29.42 -18.38
C LYS A 20 -0.71 -29.21 -18.42
N ILE A 21 -0.08 -29.10 -17.25
CA ILE A 21 1.37 -28.88 -17.11
C ILE A 21 1.93 -29.89 -16.12
N GLU A 22 3.02 -30.56 -16.53
CA GLU A 22 3.90 -31.32 -15.66
C GLU A 22 5.19 -30.53 -15.48
N THR A 23 5.60 -30.26 -14.25
CA THR A 23 6.83 -29.50 -13.94
C THR A 23 7.33 -29.81 -12.54
N THR A 24 8.63 -29.92 -12.39
CA THR A 24 9.29 -29.94 -11.10
C THR A 24 9.52 -28.50 -10.59
N PHE A 25 9.84 -28.35 -9.30
CA PHE A 25 10.19 -27.04 -8.74
C PHE A 25 11.38 -26.40 -9.47
N ASP A 26 12.42 -27.16 -9.77
CA ASP A 26 13.65 -26.67 -10.41
C ASP A 26 13.42 -26.25 -11.88
N GLU A 27 12.62 -27.02 -12.63
CA GLU A 27 12.19 -26.66 -13.98
C GLU A 27 11.36 -25.37 -13.95
N ALA A 28 10.36 -25.31 -13.09
CA ALA A 28 9.51 -24.11 -12.94
C ALA A 28 10.36 -22.87 -12.54
N ARG A 29 11.35 -23.04 -11.66
CA ARG A 29 12.27 -21.98 -11.27
C ARG A 29 13.14 -21.50 -12.42
N THR A 30 13.68 -22.43 -13.21
CA THR A 30 14.49 -22.14 -14.39
C THR A 30 13.68 -21.36 -15.44
N LEU A 31 12.41 -21.73 -15.63
CA LEU A 31 11.46 -21.08 -16.53
C LEU A 31 10.84 -19.81 -15.95
N LYS A 32 11.24 -19.37 -14.74
CA LYS A 32 10.69 -18.21 -14.01
C LYS A 32 9.20 -18.35 -13.69
N ASN A 33 8.73 -19.56 -13.51
CA ASN A 33 7.35 -19.90 -13.11
C ASN A 33 7.22 -20.15 -11.60
N VAL A 34 8.23 -19.81 -10.81
CA VAL A 34 8.20 -19.78 -9.35
C VAL A 34 8.25 -18.33 -8.88
N ILE A 35 7.38 -17.98 -7.93
CA ILE A 35 7.39 -16.68 -7.26
C ILE A 35 7.54 -16.87 -5.76
N ALA A 36 8.18 -15.88 -5.12
CA ALA A 36 8.25 -15.77 -3.67
C ALA A 36 7.15 -14.82 -3.17
N LEU A 37 6.34 -15.31 -2.25
CA LEU A 37 5.29 -14.54 -1.58
C LEU A 37 5.63 -14.43 -0.09
N ALA A 38 5.25 -13.32 0.52
CA ALA A 38 5.24 -13.24 1.97
C ALA A 38 4.06 -14.04 2.55
N ASP A 39 4.20 -14.50 3.80
CA ASP A 39 3.17 -15.30 4.45
C ASP A 39 1.85 -14.52 4.62
N SER A 40 0.73 -15.22 4.48
CA SER A 40 -0.61 -14.65 4.54
C SER A 40 -1.58 -15.62 5.20
N GLN A 41 -2.74 -15.11 5.64
CA GLN A 41 -3.78 -15.96 6.24
C GLN A 41 -4.21 -17.08 5.28
N MET A 42 -4.33 -16.81 3.99
CA MET A 42 -4.69 -17.81 2.97
C MET A 42 -3.65 -18.93 2.88
N LEU A 43 -2.36 -18.57 2.83
CA LEU A 43 -1.27 -19.55 2.80
C LEU A 43 -1.19 -20.38 4.10
N ARG A 44 -1.39 -19.74 5.26
CA ARG A 44 -1.48 -20.42 6.58
C ARG A 44 -2.63 -21.41 6.61
N THR A 45 -3.81 -21.03 6.11
CA THR A 45 -4.99 -21.89 6.06
C THR A 45 -4.75 -23.12 5.18
N ILE A 46 -4.15 -22.95 4.01
CA ILE A 46 -3.80 -24.05 3.09
C ILE A 46 -2.81 -25.03 3.76
N ARG A 47 -1.76 -24.50 4.40
CA ARG A 47 -0.76 -25.32 5.11
C ARG A 47 -1.37 -26.10 6.26
N ASP A 48 -2.20 -25.46 7.08
CA ASP A 48 -2.86 -26.12 8.21
C ASP A 48 -3.78 -27.27 7.75
N ILE A 49 -4.55 -27.06 6.67
CA ILE A 49 -5.40 -28.11 6.07
C ILE A 49 -4.54 -29.29 5.59
N ARG A 50 -3.34 -29.02 5.03
CA ARG A 50 -2.41 -30.06 4.57
C ARG A 50 -1.59 -30.70 5.70
N GLY A 51 -1.66 -30.19 6.92
CA GLY A 51 -0.78 -30.60 8.01
C GLY A 51 0.69 -30.29 7.75
N LYS A 52 0.97 -29.28 6.92
CA LYS A 52 2.32 -28.83 6.55
C LYS A 52 2.62 -27.48 7.23
N GLU A 53 2.97 -27.51 8.49
CA GLU A 53 3.51 -26.32 9.13
C GLU A 53 4.97 -26.10 8.67
N ILE A 54 5.32 -24.84 8.40
CA ILE A 54 6.69 -24.44 8.08
C ILE A 54 7.37 -24.07 9.39
N ASP A 55 8.36 -24.85 9.79
CA ASP A 55 9.29 -24.48 10.84
C ASP A 55 10.28 -23.46 10.29
N PHE A 56 9.96 -22.19 10.47
CA PHE A 56 10.79 -21.10 9.98
C PHE A 56 12.12 -20.96 10.73
N ASP A 57 12.20 -21.37 11.97
CA ASP A 57 13.45 -21.32 12.73
C ASP A 57 14.44 -22.34 12.16
N LYS A 58 13.96 -23.52 11.80
CA LYS A 58 14.75 -24.50 11.06
C LYS A 58 15.15 -24.04 9.66
N VAL A 59 14.32 -23.26 8.99
CA VAL A 59 14.68 -22.64 7.70
C VAL A 59 15.82 -21.63 7.88
N GLU A 60 15.82 -20.84 8.96
CA GLU A 60 16.92 -19.91 9.27
C GLU A 60 18.22 -20.69 9.57
N GLU A 61 18.14 -21.83 10.28
CA GLU A 61 19.30 -22.73 10.46
C GLU A 61 19.85 -23.21 9.10
N TYR A 62 18.98 -23.60 8.17
CA TYR A 62 19.40 -23.99 6.81
C TYR A 62 20.04 -22.84 6.04
N TYR A 63 19.52 -21.60 6.17
CA TYR A 63 20.15 -20.43 5.57
C TYR A 63 21.54 -20.17 6.14
N ALA A 64 21.71 -20.26 7.46
CA ALA A 64 23.01 -20.12 8.13
C ALA A 64 24.00 -21.19 7.67
N GLU A 65 23.57 -22.47 7.63
CA GLU A 65 24.41 -23.58 7.14
C GLU A 65 24.81 -23.37 5.68
N ARG A 66 23.90 -22.92 4.83
CA ARG A 66 24.23 -22.59 3.43
C ARG A 66 25.23 -21.45 3.32
N GLU A 67 25.08 -20.41 4.12
CA GLU A 67 26.01 -19.27 4.15
C GLU A 67 27.42 -19.72 4.57
N GLU A 68 27.53 -20.66 5.49
CA GLU A 68 28.81 -21.24 5.90
C GLU A 68 29.50 -21.92 4.70
N TYR A 69 28.77 -22.72 3.91
CA TYR A 69 29.31 -23.32 2.67
C TYR A 69 29.65 -22.27 1.63
N ASP A 70 28.85 -21.23 1.46
CA ASP A 70 29.15 -20.10 0.55
C ASP A 70 30.45 -19.38 0.97
N ASN A 71 30.65 -19.18 2.28
CA ASN A 71 31.86 -18.58 2.83
C ASN A 71 33.10 -19.47 2.60
N GLN A 72 32.99 -20.79 2.80
CA GLN A 72 34.09 -21.74 2.53
C GLN A 72 34.49 -21.68 1.04
N LEU A 73 33.54 -21.64 0.10
CA LEU A 73 33.82 -21.54 -1.33
C LEU A 73 34.44 -20.20 -1.74
N THR A 74 34.12 -19.13 -1.04
CA THR A 74 34.55 -17.77 -1.43
C THR A 74 35.88 -17.36 -0.81
N HIS A 75 36.20 -17.83 0.39
CA HIS A 75 37.35 -17.35 1.18
C HIS A 75 38.52 -18.34 1.27
N SER A 76 38.35 -19.56 0.79
CA SER A 76 39.44 -20.57 0.84
C SER A 76 40.21 -20.60 -0.48
N HIS A 77 41.32 -19.89 -0.52
CA HIS A 77 42.21 -19.84 -1.69
C HIS A 77 43.01 -21.14 -1.95
N LYS A 78 42.76 -22.22 -1.17
CA LYS A 78 43.55 -23.49 -1.21
C LYS A 78 42.68 -24.74 -1.27
N LEU A 79 41.43 -24.67 -1.66
CA LEU A 79 40.58 -25.86 -1.78
C LEU A 79 40.99 -26.66 -3.02
N SER A 80 41.10 -27.98 -2.86
CA SER A 80 41.22 -28.93 -3.96
C SER A 80 39.91 -29.02 -4.76
N ASP A 81 39.96 -29.49 -6.00
CA ASP A 81 38.77 -29.67 -6.84
C ASP A 81 37.76 -30.62 -6.20
N GLU A 82 38.23 -31.61 -5.44
CA GLU A 82 37.38 -32.56 -4.69
C GLU A 82 36.64 -31.87 -3.54
N GLU A 83 37.31 -31.01 -2.78
CA GLU A 83 36.70 -30.21 -1.71
C GLU A 83 35.68 -29.21 -2.24
N VAL A 84 36.00 -28.52 -3.34
CA VAL A 84 35.05 -27.60 -4.01
C VAL A 84 33.81 -28.36 -4.46
N LYS A 85 33.97 -29.55 -5.02
CA LYS A 85 32.86 -30.39 -5.47
C LYS A 85 32.01 -30.87 -4.30
N TYR A 86 32.64 -31.31 -3.19
CA TYR A 86 31.93 -31.73 -1.99
C TYR A 86 31.12 -30.61 -1.36
N ILE A 87 31.74 -29.43 -1.14
CA ILE A 87 31.07 -28.25 -0.56
C ILE A 87 29.92 -27.80 -1.45
N SER A 88 30.16 -27.73 -2.77
CA SER A 88 29.11 -27.36 -3.74
C SER A 88 27.92 -28.32 -3.74
N THR A 89 28.17 -29.63 -3.52
CA THR A 89 27.11 -30.63 -3.40
C THR A 89 26.32 -30.42 -2.13
N LYS A 90 26.98 -30.24 -0.98
CA LYS A 90 26.31 -29.95 0.31
C LYS A 90 25.47 -28.69 0.27
N ARG A 91 26.01 -27.61 -0.31
CA ARG A 91 25.28 -26.36 -0.54
C ARG A 91 24.00 -26.59 -1.36
N LYS A 92 24.04 -27.41 -2.41
CA LYS A 92 22.86 -27.75 -3.24
C LYS A 92 21.83 -28.56 -2.44
N GLU A 93 22.28 -29.55 -1.64
CA GLU A 93 21.40 -30.35 -0.78
C GLU A 93 20.63 -29.44 0.22
N ILE A 94 21.33 -28.52 0.87
CA ILE A 94 20.70 -27.55 1.79
C ILE A 94 19.73 -26.63 1.05
N GLN A 95 20.11 -26.10 -0.11
CA GLN A 95 19.19 -25.27 -0.91
C GLN A 95 17.94 -26.04 -1.33
N GLN A 96 18.06 -27.32 -1.64
CA GLN A 96 16.91 -28.17 -1.95
C GLN A 96 16.00 -28.33 -0.73
N LYS A 97 16.55 -28.57 0.47
CA LYS A 97 15.76 -28.65 1.73
C LYS A 97 15.00 -27.34 1.99
N ILE A 98 15.65 -26.17 1.81
CA ILE A 98 15.01 -24.87 1.91
C ILE A 98 13.82 -24.77 0.92
N ASN A 99 14.06 -25.11 -0.34
CA ASN A 99 13.04 -25.04 -1.38
C ASN A 99 11.83 -25.95 -1.08
N GLU A 100 12.07 -27.20 -0.69
CA GLU A 100 11.03 -28.18 -0.35
C GLU A 100 10.20 -27.75 0.87
N THR A 101 10.88 -27.17 1.89
CA THR A 101 10.21 -26.69 3.10
C THR A 101 9.32 -25.47 2.81
N LEU A 102 9.80 -24.55 1.97
CA LEU A 102 9.09 -23.30 1.67
C LEU A 102 8.11 -23.39 0.51
N PHE A 103 8.09 -24.48 -0.25
CA PHE A 103 7.26 -24.61 -1.43
C PHE A 103 5.84 -25.10 -1.09
N ILE A 104 4.85 -24.34 -1.57
CA ILE A 104 3.42 -24.68 -1.49
C ILE A 104 2.91 -24.88 -2.92
N SER A 105 2.54 -26.13 -3.25
CA SER A 105 2.01 -26.50 -4.57
C SER A 105 0.51 -26.20 -4.71
N ASP A 106 -0.24 -26.18 -3.61
CA ASP A 106 -1.71 -26.09 -3.63
C ASP A 106 -2.25 -24.67 -3.87
N TYR A 107 -1.36 -23.67 -3.92
CA TYR A 107 -1.65 -22.28 -4.25
C TYR A 107 -0.89 -21.88 -5.51
N VAL A 108 -1.60 -21.54 -6.57
CA VAL A 108 -0.98 -21.17 -7.85
C VAL A 108 -1.55 -19.85 -8.33
N THR A 109 -0.67 -18.95 -8.78
CA THR A 109 -1.07 -17.67 -9.38
C THR A 109 -1.11 -17.80 -10.89
N ILE A 110 -2.20 -17.36 -11.53
CA ILE A 110 -2.34 -17.35 -12.98
C ILE A 110 -2.52 -15.91 -13.47
N VAL A 111 -1.71 -15.49 -14.44
CA VAL A 111 -1.87 -14.22 -15.17
C VAL A 111 -2.81 -14.47 -16.34
N ILE A 112 -3.95 -13.83 -16.32
CA ILE A 112 -4.99 -13.94 -17.35
C ILE A 112 -4.65 -12.98 -18.50
N GLU A 113 -4.50 -13.52 -19.69
CA GLU A 113 -4.18 -12.77 -20.91
C GLU A 113 -5.36 -12.71 -21.90
N SER A 114 -6.43 -13.50 -21.66
CA SER A 114 -7.69 -13.41 -22.40
C SER A 114 -8.88 -13.85 -21.55
N GLU A 115 -10.07 -13.29 -21.83
CA GLU A 115 -11.32 -13.69 -21.17
C GLU A 115 -11.67 -15.15 -21.42
N LYS A 116 -11.38 -15.68 -22.62
CA LYS A 116 -11.62 -17.09 -22.94
C LYS A 116 -10.82 -18.04 -22.05
N ASP A 117 -9.56 -17.67 -21.74
CA ASP A 117 -8.75 -18.46 -20.82
C ASP A 117 -9.31 -18.40 -19.39
N TYR A 118 -9.77 -17.21 -18.97
CA TYR A 118 -10.42 -17.04 -17.68
C TYR A 118 -11.66 -17.91 -17.54
N ASP A 119 -12.56 -17.86 -18.52
CA ASP A 119 -13.78 -18.66 -18.54
C ASP A 119 -13.46 -20.16 -18.49
N TYR A 120 -12.49 -20.60 -19.31
CA TYR A 120 -12.05 -22.01 -19.27
C TYR A 120 -11.53 -22.43 -17.90
N ILE A 121 -10.68 -21.62 -17.28
CA ILE A 121 -10.07 -21.91 -15.96
C ILE A 121 -11.14 -21.95 -14.87
N CYS A 122 -12.14 -21.08 -14.94
CA CYS A 122 -13.26 -21.09 -14.00
C CYS A 122 -14.17 -22.33 -14.17
N ASP A 123 -14.42 -22.77 -15.42
CA ASP A 123 -15.37 -23.84 -15.72
C ASP A 123 -14.74 -25.24 -15.67
N LYS A 124 -13.50 -25.36 -16.13
CA LYS A 124 -12.81 -26.66 -16.32
C LYS A 124 -11.58 -26.82 -15.43
N GLY A 125 -11.12 -25.73 -14.83
CA GLY A 125 -9.89 -25.73 -14.05
C GLY A 125 -8.63 -25.88 -14.88
N VAL A 126 -7.52 -26.12 -14.20
CA VAL A 126 -6.21 -26.46 -14.77
C VAL A 126 -5.66 -27.70 -14.09
N ILE A 127 -4.86 -28.47 -14.78
CA ILE A 127 -4.19 -29.66 -14.23
C ILE A 127 -2.70 -29.37 -14.13
N ILE A 128 -2.14 -29.47 -12.92
CA ILE A 128 -0.72 -29.27 -12.65
C ILE A 128 -0.21 -30.48 -11.89
N ASN A 129 0.78 -31.19 -12.45
CA ASN A 129 1.32 -32.42 -11.88
C ASN A 129 0.24 -33.46 -11.50
N GLY A 130 -0.73 -33.63 -12.39
CA GLY A 130 -1.84 -34.57 -12.21
C GLY A 130 -2.93 -34.13 -11.23
N LYS A 131 -2.83 -32.98 -10.56
CA LYS A 131 -3.85 -32.41 -9.69
C LYS A 131 -4.69 -31.36 -10.43
N ALA A 132 -5.99 -31.35 -10.17
CA ALA A 132 -6.91 -30.32 -10.67
C ALA A 132 -6.94 -29.11 -9.73
N TYR A 133 -7.08 -27.91 -10.32
CA TYR A 133 -7.15 -26.63 -9.61
C TYR A 133 -8.26 -25.76 -10.21
N HIS A 134 -9.04 -25.12 -9.37
CA HIS A 134 -10.03 -24.11 -9.75
C HIS A 134 -9.78 -22.76 -9.09
N ARG A 135 -10.50 -21.74 -9.58
CA ARG A 135 -10.42 -20.38 -9.07
C ARG A 135 -10.75 -20.31 -7.56
N LEU A 136 -9.81 -19.79 -6.77
CA LEU A 136 -10.00 -19.51 -5.35
C LEU A 136 -10.36 -18.05 -5.11
N SER A 137 -9.54 -17.11 -5.60
CA SER A 137 -9.72 -15.68 -5.31
C SER A 137 -9.10 -14.77 -6.37
N CYS A 138 -9.57 -13.51 -6.35
CA CYS A 138 -8.97 -12.40 -7.08
C CYS A 138 -9.08 -11.14 -6.20
N SER A 139 -7.99 -10.75 -5.55
CA SER A 139 -7.97 -9.50 -4.77
C SER A 139 -7.92 -8.28 -5.70
N ALA A 140 -8.32 -7.11 -5.23
CA ALA A 140 -8.25 -5.87 -6.01
C ALA A 140 -6.86 -5.60 -6.59
N GLY A 141 -5.78 -5.88 -5.83
CA GLY A 141 -4.40 -5.75 -6.31
C GLY A 141 -4.01 -6.78 -7.37
N GLN A 142 -4.59 -7.97 -7.32
CA GLN A 142 -4.42 -9.02 -8.32
C GLN A 142 -5.19 -8.68 -9.60
N ALA A 143 -6.43 -8.22 -9.50
CA ALA A 143 -7.26 -7.81 -10.62
C ALA A 143 -6.59 -6.73 -11.48
N ARG A 144 -5.96 -5.72 -10.86
CA ARG A 144 -5.18 -4.69 -11.57
C ARG A 144 -4.05 -5.24 -12.44
N LYS A 145 -3.57 -6.44 -12.14
CA LYS A 145 -2.51 -7.15 -12.88
C LYS A 145 -3.09 -8.31 -13.70
N SER A 146 -4.40 -8.37 -13.87
CA SER A 146 -5.13 -9.48 -14.51
C SER A 146 -4.69 -10.84 -13.95
N THR A 147 -4.55 -10.96 -12.62
CA THR A 147 -4.11 -12.21 -11.98
C THR A 147 -5.18 -12.78 -11.08
N ILE A 148 -5.28 -14.11 -11.08
CA ILE A 148 -6.13 -14.86 -10.16
C ILE A 148 -5.29 -15.86 -9.37
N VAL A 149 -5.87 -16.34 -8.27
CA VAL A 149 -5.35 -17.48 -7.51
C VAL A 149 -6.24 -18.68 -7.78
N VAL A 150 -5.61 -19.81 -8.10
CA VAL A 150 -6.27 -21.12 -8.14
C VAL A 150 -5.73 -22.00 -7.01
N CYS A 151 -6.57 -22.88 -6.49
CA CYS A 151 -6.27 -23.81 -5.41
C CYS A 151 -6.60 -25.25 -5.84
N ALA A 152 -5.88 -26.22 -5.28
CA ALA A 152 -6.12 -27.62 -5.53
C ALA A 152 -7.55 -28.04 -5.09
N ASP A 153 -8.26 -28.76 -5.97
CA ASP A 153 -9.69 -29.08 -5.83
C ASP A 153 -10.01 -29.88 -4.57
N ASP A 154 -9.10 -30.76 -4.17
CA ASP A 154 -9.30 -31.62 -3.01
C ASP A 154 -9.36 -30.89 -1.66
N ILE A 155 -8.99 -29.59 -1.64
CA ILE A 155 -9.04 -28.75 -0.42
C ILE A 155 -9.76 -27.41 -0.62
N ILE A 156 -10.05 -26.99 -1.85
CA ILE A 156 -10.56 -25.64 -2.14
C ILE A 156 -11.81 -25.29 -1.34
N ASP A 157 -12.77 -26.20 -1.23
CA ASP A 157 -14.02 -25.97 -0.50
C ASP A 157 -13.78 -25.75 0.99
N THR A 158 -12.85 -26.51 1.59
CA THR A 158 -12.45 -26.35 2.99
C THR A 158 -11.73 -25.03 3.20
N VAL A 159 -10.86 -24.62 2.27
CA VAL A 159 -10.19 -23.31 2.30
C VAL A 159 -11.21 -22.18 2.26
N ILE A 160 -12.15 -22.23 1.32
CA ILE A 160 -13.22 -21.22 1.18
C ILE A 160 -14.07 -21.17 2.45
N GLN A 161 -14.51 -22.33 2.96
CA GLN A 161 -15.33 -22.40 4.16
C GLN A 161 -14.65 -21.75 5.38
N ARG A 162 -13.37 -22.04 5.57
CA ARG A 162 -12.60 -21.46 6.69
C ARG A 162 -12.39 -19.95 6.53
N LEU A 163 -11.99 -19.49 5.33
CA LEU A 163 -11.73 -18.07 5.06
C LEU A 163 -13.01 -17.22 5.03
N ASP A 164 -14.16 -17.82 4.68
CA ASP A 164 -15.48 -17.17 4.73
C ASP A 164 -15.98 -16.96 6.18
N ASN A 165 -15.27 -17.52 7.13
CA ASN A 165 -15.43 -17.33 8.57
C ASN A 165 -16.89 -17.46 9.08
N GLY A 166 -17.67 -18.36 8.54
CA GLY A 166 -19.02 -18.64 8.99
C GLY A 166 -19.96 -17.43 8.97
N ARG A 167 -19.72 -16.44 8.11
CA ARG A 167 -20.60 -15.29 7.93
C ARG A 167 -22.03 -15.71 7.58
N ASP A 168 -23.01 -14.90 7.94
CA ASP A 168 -24.38 -15.11 7.47
C ASP A 168 -24.46 -14.82 5.96
N LYS A 169 -24.69 -15.89 5.18
CA LYS A 169 -24.77 -15.83 3.70
C LYS A 169 -26.10 -15.26 3.19
N THR A 170 -27.08 -15.09 4.06
CA THR A 170 -28.39 -14.49 3.70
C THR A 170 -28.34 -12.96 3.65
N VAL A 171 -27.31 -12.34 4.26
CA VAL A 171 -27.11 -10.90 4.21
C VAL A 171 -26.71 -10.48 2.80
N PRO A 172 -27.48 -9.59 2.13
CA PRO A 172 -27.18 -9.14 0.78
C PRO A 172 -25.88 -8.34 0.69
N LEU A 173 -25.00 -8.71 -0.23
CA LEU A 173 -23.70 -8.08 -0.46
C LEU A 173 -23.48 -7.83 -1.95
N ALA A 174 -22.69 -6.81 -2.28
CA ALA A 174 -22.17 -6.67 -3.65
C ALA A 174 -21.06 -7.70 -3.88
N ALA A 175 -21.16 -8.49 -4.97
CA ALA A 175 -20.19 -9.54 -5.29
C ALA A 175 -18.75 -9.02 -5.42
N SER A 176 -18.56 -7.84 -6.04
CA SER A 176 -17.25 -7.19 -6.16
C SER A 176 -16.64 -6.83 -4.80
N LYS A 177 -17.44 -6.29 -3.87
CA LYS A 177 -16.98 -5.97 -2.51
C LYS A 177 -16.63 -7.23 -1.74
N TYR A 178 -17.49 -8.26 -1.79
CA TYR A 178 -17.17 -9.55 -1.16
C TYR A 178 -15.86 -10.13 -1.69
N ASN A 179 -15.68 -10.15 -3.02
CA ASN A 179 -14.46 -10.66 -3.64
C ASN A 179 -13.21 -9.91 -3.17
N ALA A 180 -13.28 -8.57 -3.11
CA ALA A 180 -12.21 -7.75 -2.58
C ALA A 180 -11.92 -8.06 -1.09
N TYR A 181 -12.94 -8.22 -0.26
CA TYR A 181 -12.79 -8.52 1.18
C TYR A 181 -12.27 -9.94 1.44
N PHE A 182 -12.75 -10.93 0.70
CA PHE A 182 -12.22 -12.29 0.75
C PHE A 182 -10.75 -12.33 0.35
N GLY A 183 -10.40 -11.57 -0.70
CA GLY A 183 -9.03 -11.43 -1.19
C GLY A 183 -8.05 -10.81 -0.18
N LEU A 184 -8.51 -10.13 0.87
CA LEU A 184 -7.66 -9.61 1.95
C LEU A 184 -6.91 -10.73 2.69
N SER A 185 -7.45 -11.95 2.69
CA SER A 185 -6.78 -13.12 3.27
C SER A 185 -5.46 -13.48 2.57
N SER A 186 -5.24 -13.00 1.33
CA SER A 186 -3.97 -13.12 0.60
C SER A 186 -2.95 -12.02 0.93
N SER A 187 -3.31 -11.03 1.74
CA SER A 187 -2.38 -9.96 2.15
C SER A 187 -1.26 -10.52 3.01
N ALA A 188 -0.04 -10.10 2.71
CA ALA A 188 1.14 -10.41 3.52
C ALA A 188 0.96 -9.87 4.94
N THR A 189 1.15 -10.73 5.96
CA THR A 189 0.97 -10.33 7.36
C THR A 189 1.92 -11.10 8.29
N GLN A 190 2.41 -10.41 9.31
CA GLN A 190 3.01 -11.03 10.50
C GLN A 190 1.89 -11.23 11.54
N THR A 191 1.81 -12.40 12.13
CA THR A 191 0.80 -12.70 13.15
C THR A 191 1.13 -12.00 14.45
N VAL A 192 0.08 -11.53 15.13
CA VAL A 192 0.14 -10.91 16.45
C VAL A 192 -0.93 -11.48 17.34
N SER A 193 -0.79 -11.30 18.65
CA SER A 193 -1.80 -11.74 19.62
C SER A 193 -3.13 -11.01 19.42
N GLU A 194 -4.22 -11.71 19.67
CA GLU A 194 -5.58 -11.16 19.63
C GLU A 194 -5.73 -10.05 20.66
N PRO A 195 -6.17 -8.84 20.25
CA PRO A 195 -6.46 -7.76 21.18
C PRO A 195 -7.90 -7.86 21.69
N LYS A 196 -8.17 -7.31 22.85
CA LYS A 196 -9.53 -7.01 23.26
C LYS A 196 -10.00 -5.74 22.55
N PHE A 197 -11.04 -5.81 21.75
CA PHE A 197 -11.51 -4.70 20.93
C PHE A 197 -13.03 -4.48 21.00
N ILE A 198 -13.41 -3.26 20.71
CA ILE A 198 -14.80 -2.88 20.43
C ILE A 198 -14.93 -2.37 19.00
N VAL A 199 -16.15 -2.40 18.48
CA VAL A 199 -16.51 -1.78 17.20
C VAL A 199 -17.45 -0.61 17.46
N VAL A 200 -17.08 0.56 16.96
CA VAL A 200 -17.87 1.80 17.11
C VAL A 200 -18.38 2.28 15.75
N LYS A 201 -19.42 3.08 15.78
CA LYS A 201 -19.99 3.67 14.58
C LYS A 201 -19.02 4.71 13.99
N ASP A 202 -18.97 4.78 12.67
CA ASP A 202 -18.24 5.85 11.98
C ASP A 202 -18.85 7.24 12.28
N PHE A 203 -18.00 8.26 12.21
CA PHE A 203 -18.44 9.64 12.27
C PHE A 203 -18.44 10.28 10.88
N GLU A 204 -19.57 10.87 10.54
CA GLU A 204 -19.77 11.56 9.27
C GLU A 204 -20.19 13.01 9.50
N ASN A 205 -19.63 13.92 8.71
CA ASN A 205 -20.09 15.29 8.62
C ASN A 205 -20.08 15.77 7.17
N THR A 206 -20.70 16.92 6.91
CA THR A 206 -20.81 17.51 5.58
C THR A 206 -19.92 18.77 5.45
N ASP A 207 -19.41 19.01 4.27
CA ASP A 207 -18.82 20.28 3.88
C ASP A 207 -19.34 20.71 2.51
N THR A 208 -19.35 22.04 2.28
CA THR A 208 -19.80 22.66 1.03
C THR A 208 -18.66 23.47 0.43
N PHE A 209 -18.31 23.19 -0.82
CA PHE A 209 -17.15 23.77 -1.49
C PHE A 209 -17.34 23.82 -3.01
N ASN A 210 -16.54 24.65 -3.69
CA ASN A 210 -16.56 24.79 -5.14
C ASN A 210 -15.76 23.69 -5.82
N VAL A 211 -16.17 23.28 -7.01
CA VAL A 211 -15.54 22.23 -7.80
C VAL A 211 -15.65 22.49 -9.29
N HIS A 212 -14.70 21.96 -10.06
CA HIS A 212 -14.87 21.71 -11.49
C HIS A 212 -15.66 20.40 -11.67
N PHE A 213 -16.93 20.51 -11.94
CA PHE A 213 -17.82 19.35 -12.03
C PHE A 213 -17.90 18.84 -13.46
N VAL A 214 -17.54 17.57 -13.64
CA VAL A 214 -17.65 16.88 -14.92
C VAL A 214 -19.04 16.25 -15.03
N THR A 215 -19.89 16.81 -15.89
CA THR A 215 -21.31 16.42 -16.02
C THR A 215 -21.47 15.06 -16.71
N GLU A 216 -20.60 14.75 -17.67
CA GLU A 216 -20.56 13.47 -18.38
C GLU A 216 -19.12 13.10 -18.76
N ILE A 217 -18.73 11.83 -18.61
CA ILE A 217 -17.38 11.36 -18.94
C ILE A 217 -17.32 10.81 -20.38
N ASN A 218 -18.46 10.43 -20.95
CA ASN A 218 -18.56 9.78 -22.27
C ASN A 218 -18.85 10.77 -23.43
N GLY A 219 -18.97 12.05 -23.13
CA GLY A 219 -19.34 13.05 -24.11
C GLY A 219 -18.24 13.39 -25.11
N ASN A 220 -18.67 13.76 -26.32
CA ASN A 220 -17.80 14.26 -27.38
C ASN A 220 -17.75 15.80 -27.42
N THR A 221 -18.22 16.49 -26.38
CA THR A 221 -18.37 17.94 -26.36
C THR A 221 -17.35 18.59 -25.43
N ASP A 222 -16.97 19.80 -25.75
CA ASP A 222 -16.00 20.58 -24.98
C ASP A 222 -16.61 21.24 -23.72
N ASP A 223 -17.96 21.19 -23.59
CA ASP A 223 -18.75 21.88 -22.55
C ASP A 223 -19.21 20.96 -21.41
N LEU A 224 -18.41 19.93 -21.06
CA LEU A 224 -18.80 18.97 -20.04
C LEU A 224 -18.30 19.33 -18.64
N VAL A 225 -17.59 20.44 -18.49
CA VAL A 225 -17.08 20.92 -17.21
C VAL A 225 -17.81 22.18 -16.80
N GLU A 226 -18.36 22.16 -15.59
CA GLU A 226 -19.14 23.23 -14.99
C GLU A 226 -18.57 23.57 -13.61
N ASP A 227 -18.30 24.85 -13.35
CA ASP A 227 -17.92 25.30 -12.02
C ASP A 227 -19.17 25.45 -11.16
N LYS A 228 -19.22 24.70 -10.05
CA LYS A 228 -20.36 24.78 -9.14
C LYS A 228 -20.00 24.43 -7.69
N GLU A 229 -20.88 24.85 -6.79
CA GLU A 229 -20.85 24.48 -5.39
C GLU A 229 -21.50 23.11 -5.18
N VAL A 230 -20.85 22.25 -4.39
CA VAL A 230 -21.36 20.92 -4.02
C VAL A 230 -21.29 20.74 -2.51
N THR A 231 -22.27 20.01 -1.97
CA THR A 231 -22.24 19.54 -0.58
C THR A 231 -21.95 18.05 -0.56
N GLN A 232 -20.89 17.65 0.15
CA GLN A 232 -20.49 16.26 0.25
C GLN A 232 -20.38 15.82 1.70
N THR A 233 -20.76 14.56 1.97
CA THR A 233 -20.56 13.90 3.26
C THR A 233 -19.21 13.20 3.29
N PHE A 234 -18.47 13.38 4.38
CA PHE A 234 -17.16 12.79 4.63
C PHE A 234 -17.24 11.87 5.83
N ASN A 235 -16.80 10.63 5.68
CA ASN A 235 -16.52 9.73 6.79
C ASN A 235 -15.14 10.08 7.37
N ARG A 236 -15.11 10.60 8.61
CA ARG A 236 -13.88 11.06 9.26
C ARG A 236 -13.08 9.94 9.91
N THR A 237 -13.64 8.75 10.02
CA THR A 237 -13.03 7.57 10.63
C THR A 237 -12.80 6.43 9.63
N ASP A 238 -12.94 6.69 8.33
CA ASP A 238 -12.91 5.65 7.29
C ASP A 238 -11.58 4.88 7.28
N GLY A 239 -11.67 3.61 7.68
CA GLY A 239 -10.52 2.72 7.71
C GLY A 239 -9.54 2.93 8.89
N MET A 240 -9.83 3.84 9.82
CA MET A 240 -9.01 4.10 11.00
C MET A 240 -9.66 3.62 12.30
N GLY A 241 -8.84 3.11 13.20
CA GLY A 241 -9.16 2.80 14.59
C GLY A 241 -8.04 3.27 15.51
N LEU A 242 -8.19 3.00 16.79
CA LEU A 242 -7.22 3.38 17.82
C LEU A 242 -6.68 2.14 18.53
N ILE A 243 -5.43 2.20 18.97
CA ILE A 243 -4.78 1.19 19.79
C ILE A 243 -4.12 1.83 21.00
N SER A 244 -4.34 1.28 22.20
CA SER A 244 -3.71 1.78 23.41
C SER A 244 -2.19 1.61 23.37
N PRO A 245 -1.41 2.48 24.03
CA PRO A 245 0.05 2.34 24.08
C PRO A 245 0.51 1.01 24.69
N ARG A 246 -0.25 0.45 25.65
CA ARG A 246 0.08 -0.86 26.25
C ARG A 246 -0.04 -2.01 25.24
N GLN A 247 -1.09 -2.02 24.42
CA GLN A 247 -1.28 -3.04 23.39
C GLN A 247 -0.32 -2.82 22.22
N ALA A 248 -0.08 -1.56 21.82
CA ALA A 248 0.90 -1.20 20.81
C ALA A 248 2.31 -1.66 21.19
N LYS A 249 2.71 -1.52 22.47
CA LYS A 249 3.97 -2.04 22.99
C LYS A 249 4.04 -3.56 22.91
N LYS A 250 2.98 -4.26 23.32
CA LYS A 250 2.89 -5.73 23.23
C LYS A 250 3.09 -6.23 21.80
N TRP A 251 2.40 -5.60 20.82
CA TRP A 251 2.57 -5.97 19.42
C TRP A 251 3.95 -5.62 18.88
N ALA A 252 4.53 -4.48 19.31
CA ALA A 252 5.91 -4.13 18.94
C ALA A 252 6.91 -5.20 19.39
N GLU A 253 6.77 -5.68 20.62
CA GLU A 253 7.61 -6.79 21.17
C GLU A 253 7.43 -8.10 20.38
N GLU A 254 6.17 -8.48 20.04
CA GLU A 254 5.86 -9.65 19.22
C GLU A 254 6.41 -9.54 17.77
N LEU A 255 6.49 -8.32 17.24
CA LEU A 255 7.06 -8.03 15.93
C LEU A 255 8.60 -7.85 15.96
N GLY A 256 9.22 -7.94 17.14
CA GLY A 256 10.68 -7.79 17.33
C GLY A 256 11.18 -6.36 17.18
N LEU A 257 10.35 -5.35 17.51
CA LEU A 257 10.67 -3.93 17.39
C LEU A 257 11.19 -3.37 18.72
N ASP A 258 12.15 -2.45 18.63
CA ASP A 258 12.72 -1.70 19.77
C ASP A 258 12.02 -0.36 20.04
N TYR A 259 10.88 -0.12 19.37
CA TYR A 259 10.07 1.09 19.48
C TYR A 259 8.58 0.78 19.35
N ILE A 260 7.72 1.70 19.76
CA ILE A 260 6.27 1.62 19.57
C ILE A 260 5.92 2.33 18.27
N PRO A 261 5.43 1.63 17.24
CA PRO A 261 4.96 2.24 16.01
C PRO A 261 3.80 3.23 16.25
N SER A 262 3.83 4.35 15.55
CA SER A 262 2.73 5.32 15.55
C SER A 262 1.45 4.75 14.97
N GLN A 263 1.57 3.88 13.96
CA GLN A 263 0.45 3.24 13.29
C GLN A 263 0.78 1.77 12.98
N PHE A 264 -0.25 0.93 13.05
CA PHE A 264 -0.23 -0.47 12.63
C PHE A 264 -1.30 -0.70 11.56
N GLY A 265 -0.92 -1.32 10.46
CA GLY A 265 -1.91 -1.91 9.57
C GLY A 265 -2.59 -3.09 10.25
N LEU A 266 -3.85 -3.29 9.96
CA LEU A 266 -4.66 -4.34 10.57
C LEU A 266 -5.25 -5.26 9.52
N ARG A 267 -5.11 -6.55 9.74
CA ARG A 267 -5.80 -7.61 8.97
C ARG A 267 -6.29 -8.70 9.91
N GLN A 268 -7.58 -9.01 9.80
CA GLN A 268 -8.21 -10.21 10.29
C GLN A 268 -9.31 -10.57 9.28
N SER A 269 -10.02 -11.68 9.41
CA SER A 269 -11.13 -12.02 8.52
C SER A 269 -12.13 -10.86 8.40
N PHE A 270 -12.24 -10.26 7.21
CA PHE A 270 -13.11 -9.11 6.90
C PHE A 270 -12.83 -7.83 7.70
N ILE A 271 -11.74 -7.77 8.47
CA ILE A 271 -11.27 -6.55 9.10
C ILE A 271 -10.04 -6.04 8.35
N LYS A 272 -10.09 -4.77 7.94
CA LYS A 272 -8.99 -4.07 7.25
C LYS A 272 -8.95 -2.63 7.73
N GLY A 273 -7.75 -2.09 7.92
CA GLY A 273 -7.55 -0.68 8.22
C GLY A 273 -6.23 -0.40 8.88
N MET A 274 -6.17 0.73 9.54
CA MET A 274 -5.05 1.21 10.34
C MET A 274 -5.50 1.40 11.78
N LEU A 275 -4.62 1.09 12.74
CA LEU A 275 -4.75 1.48 14.13
C LEU A 275 -3.71 2.56 14.45
N CYS A 276 -4.18 3.71 14.92
CA CYS A 276 -3.31 4.79 15.42
C CYS A 276 -3.05 4.61 16.91
N THR A 277 -1.81 4.67 17.34
CA THR A 277 -1.46 4.60 18.75
C THR A 277 -1.89 5.88 19.46
N PHE A 278 -2.83 5.75 20.41
CA PHE A 278 -3.41 6.88 21.14
C PHE A 278 -3.68 6.51 22.61
N PRO A 279 -3.47 7.43 23.57
CA PRO A 279 -3.64 7.18 25.00
C PRO A 279 -5.13 7.14 25.43
N ILE A 280 -5.85 6.11 24.96
CA ILE A 280 -7.32 5.93 25.13
C ILE A 280 -7.75 6.09 26.60
N HIS A 281 -7.05 5.40 27.52
CA HIS A 281 -7.43 5.39 28.94
C HIS A 281 -7.17 6.72 29.64
N GLU A 282 -6.05 7.39 29.29
CA GLU A 282 -5.73 8.74 29.79
C GLU A 282 -6.75 9.77 29.30
N PHE A 283 -7.23 9.62 28.06
CA PHE A 283 -8.29 10.48 27.52
C PHE A 283 -9.61 10.31 28.31
N CYS A 284 -10.01 9.08 28.60
CA CYS A 284 -11.22 8.82 29.40
C CYS A 284 -11.09 9.42 30.80
N GLU A 285 -9.92 9.33 31.42
CA GLU A 285 -9.68 9.87 32.76
C GLU A 285 -9.71 11.40 32.78
N GLU A 286 -8.95 12.04 31.88
CA GLU A 286 -8.74 13.49 31.93
C GLU A 286 -9.82 14.29 31.22
N ILE A 287 -10.32 13.81 30.07
CA ILE A 287 -11.23 14.56 29.20
C ILE A 287 -12.67 14.11 29.37
N ASN A 288 -12.88 12.80 29.57
CA ASN A 288 -14.24 12.25 29.78
C ASN A 288 -14.64 12.15 31.25
N GLY A 289 -13.92 12.81 32.15
CA GLY A 289 -14.22 12.90 33.57
C GLY A 289 -14.22 11.55 34.31
N GLY A 290 -13.39 10.60 33.88
CA GLY A 290 -13.30 9.26 34.43
C GLY A 290 -14.42 8.31 33.95
N ASN A 291 -15.23 8.72 32.99
CA ASN A 291 -16.25 7.84 32.38
C ASN A 291 -15.64 7.02 31.26
N TYR A 292 -15.68 5.70 31.40
CA TYR A 292 -15.15 4.73 30.41
C TYR A 292 -16.27 4.02 29.63
N ILE A 293 -17.54 4.32 29.90
CA ILE A 293 -18.67 3.61 29.28
C ILE A 293 -18.98 4.28 27.93
N VAL A 294 -18.91 3.48 26.86
CA VAL A 294 -19.15 3.94 25.48
C VAL A 294 -20.13 3.02 24.75
N ASP A 295 -20.76 3.53 23.71
CA ASP A 295 -21.67 2.76 22.85
C ASP A 295 -20.87 1.97 21.81
N THR A 296 -21.25 0.69 21.59
CA THR A 296 -20.75 -0.12 20.47
C THR A 296 -21.70 -0.02 19.28
N ILE A 297 -21.30 -0.58 18.12
CA ILE A 297 -22.15 -0.61 16.93
C ILE A 297 -23.34 -1.58 17.06
N TYR A 298 -23.23 -2.60 17.94
CA TYR A 298 -24.25 -3.63 18.12
C TYR A 298 -25.40 -3.13 18.98
N LYS A 299 -26.58 -3.67 18.72
CA LYS A 299 -27.81 -3.33 19.49
C LYS A 299 -28.35 -4.54 20.19
N ASP A 300 -28.97 -4.30 21.34
CA ASP A 300 -29.75 -5.29 22.10
C ASP A 300 -31.10 -5.59 21.42
N GLU A 301 -31.88 -6.51 22.00
CA GLU A 301 -33.20 -6.89 21.49
C GLU A 301 -34.21 -5.72 21.51
N ASN A 302 -33.98 -4.70 22.34
CA ASN A 302 -34.79 -3.50 22.45
C ASN A 302 -34.36 -2.38 21.49
N GLY A 303 -33.28 -2.60 20.71
CA GLY A 303 -32.73 -1.62 19.77
C GLY A 303 -31.78 -0.60 20.38
N ASN A 304 -31.42 -0.73 21.67
CA ASN A 304 -30.43 0.13 22.33
C ASN A 304 -29.03 -0.32 22.00
N TYR A 305 -28.07 0.61 21.87
CA TYR A 305 -26.68 0.26 21.70
C TYR A 305 -26.10 -0.48 22.91
N ILE A 306 -25.43 -1.59 22.66
CA ILE A 306 -24.69 -2.32 23.68
C ILE A 306 -23.51 -1.48 24.13
N LYS A 307 -23.36 -1.32 25.45
CA LYS A 307 -22.29 -0.52 26.04
C LYS A 307 -21.08 -1.37 26.39
N ALA A 308 -19.90 -0.77 26.26
CA ALA A 308 -18.64 -1.37 26.65
C ALA A 308 -17.90 -0.46 27.64
N ASP A 309 -17.15 -1.07 28.55
CA ASP A 309 -16.26 -0.37 29.48
C ASP A 309 -14.83 -0.38 28.91
N LEU A 310 -14.33 0.77 28.48
CA LEU A 310 -13.01 0.88 27.83
C LEU A 310 -11.83 0.45 28.73
N ARG A 311 -12.02 0.26 30.04
CA ARG A 311 -10.98 -0.31 30.91
C ARG A 311 -10.60 -1.73 30.51
N ASP A 312 -11.53 -2.47 29.92
CA ASP A 312 -11.34 -3.86 29.50
C ASP A 312 -10.78 -4.00 28.07
N TYR A 313 -10.72 -2.90 27.31
CA TYR A 313 -10.40 -2.92 25.88
C TYR A 313 -9.18 -2.05 25.57
N ASP A 314 -8.42 -2.50 24.60
CA ASP A 314 -7.19 -1.84 24.14
C ASP A 314 -7.26 -1.34 22.69
N VAL A 315 -8.26 -1.79 21.94
CA VAL A 315 -8.44 -1.46 20.52
C VAL A 315 -9.88 -1.02 20.27
N ILE A 316 -9.99 0.07 19.55
CA ILE A 316 -11.26 0.60 19.03
C ILE A 316 -11.21 0.51 17.52
N ILE A 317 -12.15 -0.24 16.93
CA ILE A 317 -12.27 -0.41 15.48
C ILE A 317 -13.51 0.34 15.00
N SER A 318 -13.40 1.06 13.88
CA SER A 318 -14.55 1.70 13.25
C SER A 318 -15.41 0.71 12.45
N GLU A 319 -16.67 1.08 12.22
CA GLU A 319 -17.59 0.33 11.35
C GLU A 319 -16.99 0.07 9.96
N SER A 320 -16.36 1.08 9.36
CA SER A 320 -15.72 0.97 8.04
C SER A 320 -14.53 0.02 8.01
N GLN A 321 -13.89 -0.25 9.15
CA GLN A 321 -12.82 -1.25 9.24
C GLN A 321 -13.36 -2.68 9.26
N PHE A 322 -14.50 -2.94 9.91
CA PHE A 322 -15.12 -4.26 9.97
C PHE A 322 -16.14 -4.40 8.82
N LYS A 323 -15.65 -4.74 7.64
CA LYS A 323 -16.40 -4.70 6.37
C LYS A 323 -17.69 -5.50 6.32
N LEU A 324 -17.80 -6.59 7.07
CA LEU A 324 -18.97 -7.48 7.13
C LEU A 324 -19.51 -7.64 8.58
N TRP A 325 -19.40 -6.62 9.40
CA TRP A 325 -19.83 -6.68 10.81
C TRP A 325 -21.29 -7.14 10.96
N ASN A 326 -22.17 -6.73 10.05
CA ASN A 326 -23.60 -7.07 10.07
C ASN A 326 -23.92 -8.53 9.69
N CYS A 327 -22.91 -9.32 9.28
CA CYS A 327 -23.01 -10.77 9.08
C CYS A 327 -22.75 -11.57 10.36
N TYR A 328 -22.51 -10.90 11.49
CA TYR A 328 -22.23 -11.48 12.79
C TYR A 328 -23.15 -10.87 13.85
N LYS A 329 -23.55 -11.68 14.86
CA LYS A 329 -24.46 -11.24 15.92
C LYS A 329 -23.80 -10.32 16.94
N SER A 330 -22.49 -10.51 17.17
CA SER A 330 -21.68 -9.77 18.13
C SER A 330 -20.19 -9.94 17.81
N VAL A 331 -19.33 -9.19 18.51
CA VAL A 331 -17.87 -9.40 18.48
C VAL A 331 -17.51 -10.81 18.95
N ASP A 332 -18.16 -11.33 19.99
CA ASP A 332 -17.90 -12.68 20.50
C ASP A 332 -18.27 -13.76 19.47
N ASP A 333 -19.43 -13.63 18.81
CA ASP A 333 -19.83 -14.55 17.72
C ASP A 333 -18.79 -14.55 16.56
N TYR A 334 -18.24 -13.38 16.25
CA TYR A 334 -17.19 -13.26 15.24
C TYR A 334 -15.89 -13.92 15.71
N LEU A 335 -15.43 -13.68 16.93
CA LEU A 335 -14.21 -14.24 17.48
C LEU A 335 -14.29 -15.77 17.64
N ASP A 336 -15.40 -16.30 18.12
CA ASP A 336 -15.64 -17.76 18.21
C ASP A 336 -15.47 -18.44 16.84
N LYS A 337 -15.99 -17.79 15.78
CA LYS A 337 -15.83 -18.28 14.41
C LYS A 337 -14.37 -18.16 13.94
N CYS A 338 -13.67 -17.08 14.28
CA CYS A 338 -12.24 -16.94 13.97
C CYS A 338 -11.41 -18.04 14.64
N HIS A 339 -11.65 -18.34 15.92
CA HIS A 339 -10.96 -19.39 16.66
C HIS A 339 -11.24 -20.77 16.04
N LYS A 340 -12.50 -21.08 15.77
CA LYS A 340 -12.92 -22.33 15.12
C LYS A 340 -12.24 -22.53 13.77
N ASN A 341 -12.07 -21.48 12.99
CA ASN A 341 -11.48 -21.50 11.65
C ASN A 341 -9.96 -21.26 11.66
N LYS A 342 -9.33 -21.07 12.82
CA LYS A 342 -7.90 -20.78 12.98
C LYS A 342 -7.46 -19.56 12.15
N LEU A 343 -8.19 -18.46 12.29
CA LEU A 343 -7.87 -17.19 11.65
C LEU A 343 -7.20 -16.27 12.66
N TYR A 344 -6.06 -15.71 12.28
CA TYR A 344 -5.17 -14.98 13.18
C TYR A 344 -5.14 -13.51 12.85
N TRP A 345 -4.98 -12.69 13.88
CA TRP A 345 -4.69 -11.28 13.74
C TRP A 345 -3.33 -11.09 13.09
N GLY A 346 -3.26 -10.15 12.16
CA GLY A 346 -2.06 -9.91 11.39
C GLY A 346 -1.79 -8.44 11.14
N VAL A 347 -0.51 -8.08 11.17
CA VAL A 347 -0.01 -6.75 10.84
C VAL A 347 0.68 -6.85 9.47
N PRO A 348 0.10 -6.25 8.41
CA PRO A 348 0.71 -6.22 7.09
C PRO A 348 1.87 -5.22 7.01
N GLN A 349 1.76 -4.12 7.76
CA GLN A 349 2.70 -3.02 7.76
C GLN A 349 2.56 -2.24 9.07
N TYR A 350 3.62 -1.61 9.52
CA TYR A 350 3.64 -0.67 10.65
C TYR A 350 4.48 0.55 10.30
N ALA A 351 4.23 1.65 11.00
CA ALA A 351 4.97 2.88 10.82
C ALA A 351 6.47 2.71 11.18
N PRO A 352 7.39 3.32 10.43
CA PRO A 352 8.81 3.26 10.75
C PRO A 352 9.10 4.02 12.06
N LYS A 353 10.27 3.76 12.65
CA LYS A 353 10.73 4.46 13.87
C LYS A 353 10.87 5.96 13.65
N GLU A 354 11.36 6.35 12.47
CA GLU A 354 11.60 7.73 12.08
C GLU A 354 11.26 7.95 10.60
N CYS A 355 10.84 9.16 10.26
CA CYS A 355 10.70 9.58 8.87
C CYS A 355 12.07 9.82 8.25
N LYS A 356 12.20 9.48 6.96
CA LYS A 356 13.36 9.90 6.16
C LYS A 356 13.32 11.41 5.96
N ASN A 357 14.46 12.01 5.63
CA ASN A 357 14.57 13.44 5.37
C ASN A 357 14.68 13.78 3.86
N VAL A 358 14.55 12.79 3.00
CA VAL A 358 14.67 12.95 1.55
C VAL A 358 13.45 12.36 0.86
N LEU A 359 12.77 13.19 0.09
CA LEU A 359 11.66 12.82 -0.78
C LEU A 359 12.14 12.72 -2.22
N LYS A 360 11.85 11.62 -2.85
CA LYS A 360 12.03 11.44 -4.30
C LYS A 360 10.76 11.92 -5.01
N MET A 361 10.90 12.96 -5.81
CA MET A 361 9.83 13.46 -6.67
C MET A 361 9.60 12.53 -7.88
N ASN A 362 8.51 12.77 -8.58
CA ASN A 362 8.18 12.13 -9.85
C ASN A 362 7.52 13.15 -10.80
N TYR A 363 7.33 12.76 -12.06
CA TYR A 363 6.75 13.67 -13.06
C TYR A 363 5.34 14.14 -12.71
N GLN A 364 4.50 13.32 -12.06
CA GLN A 364 3.13 13.71 -11.68
C GLN A 364 3.14 14.84 -10.65
N PHE A 365 4.01 14.76 -9.64
CA PHE A 365 4.16 15.81 -8.64
C PHE A 365 4.68 17.13 -9.24
N LEU A 366 5.57 17.06 -10.25
CA LEU A 366 6.18 18.26 -10.83
C LEU A 366 5.30 18.90 -11.92
N GLN A 367 4.63 18.11 -12.77
CA GLN A 367 3.81 18.65 -13.88
C GLN A 367 2.56 19.40 -13.39
N THR A 368 2.17 19.20 -12.15
CA THR A 368 0.99 19.80 -11.50
C THR A 368 1.32 21.07 -10.70
N LEU A 369 2.59 21.51 -10.73
CA LEU A 369 3.07 22.73 -10.09
C LEU A 369 3.29 23.87 -11.10
N ASN A 370 3.11 25.10 -10.65
CA ASN A 370 3.43 26.31 -11.40
C ASN A 370 4.91 26.69 -11.20
N LEU A 371 5.79 26.05 -11.96
CA LEU A 371 7.24 26.22 -11.89
C LEU A 371 7.76 26.90 -13.17
N ASN A 372 8.58 27.92 -13.02
CA ASN A 372 9.30 28.50 -14.14
C ASN A 372 10.71 27.86 -14.30
N GLU A 373 11.43 28.24 -15.34
CA GLU A 373 12.76 27.67 -15.66
C GLU A 373 13.77 27.84 -14.51
N ASN A 374 13.75 28.97 -13.80
CA ASN A 374 14.65 29.20 -12.67
C ASN A 374 14.29 28.32 -11.47
N ASP A 375 13.01 28.14 -11.19
CA ASP A 375 12.54 27.24 -10.12
C ASP A 375 13.00 25.81 -10.40
N ILE A 376 12.90 25.35 -11.65
CA ILE A 376 13.37 24.00 -12.06
C ILE A 376 14.89 23.88 -11.94
N LYS A 377 15.66 24.92 -12.35
CA LYS A 377 17.13 24.93 -12.21
C LYS A 377 17.54 24.79 -10.73
N GLU A 378 16.92 25.54 -9.84
CA GLU A 378 17.23 25.49 -8.41
C GLU A 378 16.84 24.14 -7.80
N LEU A 379 15.66 23.59 -8.15
CA LEU A 379 15.24 22.26 -7.68
C LEU A 379 16.18 21.14 -8.16
N CYS A 380 16.71 21.24 -9.39
CA CYS A 380 17.61 20.25 -9.95
C CYS A 380 19.07 20.41 -9.50
N LYS A 381 19.45 21.54 -8.91
CA LYS A 381 20.84 21.85 -8.57
C LYS A 381 21.52 20.78 -7.70
N PRO A 382 20.92 20.28 -6.59
CA PRO A 382 21.54 19.23 -5.78
C PRO A 382 21.74 17.92 -6.57
N PHE A 383 20.81 17.60 -7.46
CA PHE A 383 20.91 16.42 -8.33
C PHE A 383 22.05 16.56 -9.35
N VAL A 384 22.18 17.74 -9.97
CA VAL A 384 23.24 18.03 -10.93
C VAL A 384 24.62 18.01 -10.25
N GLU A 385 24.75 18.61 -9.07
CA GLU A 385 25.99 18.60 -8.28
C GLU A 385 26.42 17.18 -7.93
N TRP A 386 25.46 16.36 -7.48
CA TRP A 386 25.72 14.96 -7.18
C TRP A 386 26.18 14.16 -8.41
N ILE A 387 25.50 14.29 -9.55
CA ILE A 387 25.89 13.62 -10.81
C ILE A 387 27.27 14.08 -11.29
N ASN A 388 27.56 15.38 -11.18
CA ASN A 388 28.86 15.93 -11.51
C ASN A 388 29.96 15.36 -10.61
N GLY A 389 29.73 15.27 -9.29
CA GLY A 389 30.66 14.64 -8.35
C GLY A 389 31.04 13.22 -8.75
N VAL A 390 30.03 12.41 -9.12
CA VAL A 390 30.26 11.04 -9.59
C VAL A 390 31.01 11.02 -10.93
N SER A 391 30.71 11.96 -11.82
CA SER A 391 31.29 12.03 -13.16
C SER A 391 32.77 12.48 -13.15
N TYR A 392 33.15 13.29 -12.17
CA TYR A 392 34.54 13.78 -11.97
C TYR A 392 35.41 12.83 -11.14
N ASP A 393 35.05 11.55 -11.08
CA ASP A 393 35.81 10.48 -10.41
C ASP A 393 36.00 10.68 -8.88
N ASN A 394 35.13 11.44 -8.22
CA ASN A 394 35.11 11.52 -6.78
C ASN A 394 34.60 10.17 -6.21
N PHE A 395 35.49 9.46 -5.51
CA PHE A 395 35.20 8.09 -5.07
C PHE A 395 34.09 8.03 -4.01
N GLU A 396 33.97 9.02 -3.13
CA GLU A 396 32.90 9.09 -2.13
C GLU A 396 31.54 9.26 -2.78
N TYR A 397 31.41 10.22 -3.71
CA TYR A 397 30.19 10.39 -4.51
C TYR A 397 29.86 9.15 -5.35
N MET A 398 30.88 8.48 -5.87
CA MET A 398 30.70 7.23 -6.63
C MET A 398 30.17 6.10 -5.74
N LEU A 399 30.67 5.93 -4.52
CA LEU A 399 30.17 4.96 -3.56
C LEU A 399 28.73 5.28 -3.13
N LEU A 400 28.44 6.54 -2.79
CA LEU A 400 27.08 7.01 -2.50
C LEU A 400 26.12 6.70 -3.66
N PHE A 401 26.55 6.95 -4.90
CA PHE A 401 25.77 6.66 -6.10
C PHE A 401 25.48 5.17 -6.29
N LEU A 402 26.47 4.31 -6.03
CA LEU A 402 26.40 2.87 -6.29
C LEU A 402 25.71 2.09 -5.16
N LEU A 403 25.86 2.52 -3.90
CA LEU A 403 25.33 1.86 -2.71
C LEU A 403 24.02 2.49 -2.19
N GLY A 404 23.75 3.74 -2.57
CA GLY A 404 22.62 4.51 -2.07
C GLY A 404 22.97 5.36 -0.84
N VAL A 405 21.97 6.02 -0.25
CA VAL A 405 22.16 7.08 0.76
C VAL A 405 22.55 6.54 2.16
N ASN A 406 22.43 5.24 2.43
CA ASN A 406 22.74 4.62 3.71
C ASN A 406 24.12 3.95 3.69
N ASN A 407 25.19 4.75 3.72
CA ASN A 407 26.57 4.24 3.70
C ASN A 407 27.18 4.20 5.10
N THR A 408 26.61 3.41 5.98
CA THR A 408 27.29 3.02 7.22
C THR A 408 28.29 1.90 6.92
N GLU A 409 29.36 1.79 7.71
CA GLU A 409 30.33 0.70 7.60
C GLU A 409 29.65 -0.68 7.64
N GLU A 410 28.61 -0.81 8.46
CA GLU A 410 27.80 -2.02 8.55
C GLU A 410 27.04 -2.32 7.24
N SER A 411 26.45 -1.31 6.61
CA SER A 411 25.72 -1.50 5.33
C SER A 411 26.67 -1.84 4.19
N ILE A 412 27.87 -1.29 4.17
CA ILE A 412 28.93 -1.63 3.22
C ILE A 412 29.38 -3.07 3.42
N ASN A 413 29.66 -3.48 4.67
CA ASN A 413 30.05 -4.84 5.00
C ASN A 413 28.97 -5.85 4.65
N ASN A 414 27.70 -5.55 4.94
CA ASN A 414 26.56 -6.39 4.58
C ASN A 414 26.42 -6.49 3.06
N PHE A 415 26.61 -5.40 2.32
CA PHE A 415 26.61 -5.42 0.86
C PHE A 415 27.75 -6.30 0.32
N ILE A 416 28.96 -6.17 0.84
CA ILE A 416 30.11 -7.01 0.45
C ILE A 416 29.82 -8.50 0.67
N ARG A 417 29.12 -8.84 1.75
CA ARG A 417 28.78 -10.23 2.09
C ARG A 417 27.64 -10.80 1.23
N SER A 418 26.56 -10.05 1.03
CA SER A 418 25.30 -10.57 0.49
C SER A 418 25.05 -10.29 -0.99
N SER A 419 25.74 -9.32 -1.61
CA SER A 419 25.47 -8.93 -3.00
C SER A 419 26.17 -9.86 -4.00
N ASP A 420 25.46 -10.25 -5.05
CA ASP A 420 26.01 -10.94 -6.23
C ASP A 420 26.72 -10.00 -7.23
N ASN A 421 26.87 -8.73 -6.86
CA ASN A 421 27.48 -7.72 -7.73
C ASN A 421 29.02 -7.68 -7.58
N TYR A 422 29.68 -8.67 -8.13
CA TYR A 422 31.14 -8.87 -7.97
C TYR A 422 32.00 -7.68 -8.42
N TRP A 423 31.63 -6.95 -9.49
CA TRP A 423 32.42 -5.81 -9.94
C TRP A 423 32.35 -4.64 -8.95
N LEU A 424 31.22 -4.46 -8.27
CA LEU A 424 31.07 -3.43 -7.26
C LEU A 424 31.81 -3.81 -5.97
N LYS A 425 31.75 -5.08 -5.58
CA LYS A 425 32.59 -5.60 -4.47
C LYS A 425 34.06 -5.35 -4.75
N ALA A 426 34.53 -5.68 -5.95
CA ALA A 426 35.91 -5.45 -6.35
C ALA A 426 36.30 -3.96 -6.28
N LEU A 427 35.41 -3.07 -6.73
CA LEU A 427 35.62 -1.62 -6.68
C LEU A 427 35.70 -1.08 -5.24
N ILE A 428 34.89 -1.61 -4.33
CA ILE A 428 34.93 -1.22 -2.90
C ILE A 428 36.23 -1.68 -2.25
N LEU A 429 36.68 -2.90 -2.54
CA LEU A 429 37.92 -3.47 -2.00
C LEU A 429 39.18 -2.85 -2.61
N ASN A 430 39.10 -2.41 -3.84
CA ASN A 430 40.23 -1.77 -4.56
C ASN A 430 39.74 -0.54 -5.34
N PRO A 431 39.80 0.67 -4.74
CA PRO A 431 39.37 1.92 -5.35
C PRO A 431 40.04 2.26 -6.69
N GLU A 432 41.24 1.78 -6.94
CA GLU A 432 41.97 2.00 -8.23
C GLU A 432 41.23 1.39 -9.43
N LEU A 433 40.38 0.39 -9.20
CA LEU A 433 39.52 -0.19 -10.23
C LEU A 433 38.51 0.79 -10.83
N LYS A 434 38.32 1.96 -10.23
CA LYS A 434 37.57 3.06 -10.86
C LYS A 434 38.13 3.45 -12.23
N ASN A 435 39.44 3.20 -12.47
CA ASN A 435 40.14 3.48 -13.74
C ASN A 435 39.99 2.36 -14.78
N ASP A 436 39.51 1.17 -14.37
CA ASP A 436 39.30 0.05 -15.30
C ASP A 436 38.19 0.37 -16.33
N LYS A 437 38.46 0.01 -17.60
CA LYS A 437 37.56 0.33 -18.74
C LYS A 437 36.16 -0.29 -18.58
N TYR A 438 36.09 -1.52 -18.07
CA TYR A 438 34.81 -2.21 -17.88
C TYR A 438 33.99 -1.54 -16.79
N ILE A 439 34.60 -1.26 -15.63
CA ILE A 439 33.95 -0.61 -14.48
C ILE A 439 33.48 0.80 -14.86
N ARG A 440 34.36 1.60 -15.53
CA ARG A 440 33.96 2.91 -16.04
C ARG A 440 32.78 2.85 -17.01
N SER A 441 32.75 1.86 -17.90
CA SER A 441 31.63 1.65 -18.82
C SER A 441 30.33 1.35 -18.07
N LYS A 442 30.40 0.53 -17.01
CA LYS A 442 29.22 0.23 -16.15
C LYS A 442 28.72 1.47 -15.43
N ILE A 443 29.60 2.23 -14.78
CA ILE A 443 29.26 3.46 -14.06
C ILE A 443 28.64 4.48 -15.02
N ARG A 444 29.26 4.74 -16.20
CA ARG A 444 28.69 5.64 -17.22
C ARG A 444 27.28 5.24 -17.67
N LYS A 445 26.99 3.95 -17.83
CA LYS A 445 25.64 3.46 -18.17
C LYS A 445 24.65 3.74 -17.05
N LEU A 446 25.07 3.57 -15.79
CA LEU A 446 24.23 3.88 -14.63
C LEU A 446 23.97 5.38 -14.50
N ILE A 447 25.00 6.23 -14.66
CA ILE A 447 24.87 7.69 -14.68
C ILE A 447 23.90 8.12 -15.78
N LYS A 448 24.07 7.63 -17.03
CA LYS A 448 23.16 7.94 -18.13
C LYS A 448 21.72 7.57 -17.80
N LYS A 449 21.49 6.37 -17.24
CA LYS A 449 20.16 5.93 -16.80
C LYS A 449 19.61 6.84 -15.70
N LYS A 450 20.44 7.30 -14.77
CA LYS A 450 20.04 8.19 -13.68
C LYS A 450 19.67 9.58 -14.20
N ILE A 451 20.46 10.13 -15.13
CA ILE A 451 20.14 11.41 -15.80
C ILE A 451 18.81 11.31 -16.55
N GLN A 452 18.61 10.24 -17.32
CA GLN A 452 17.33 10.02 -18.03
C GLN A 452 16.14 9.99 -17.05
N LYS A 453 16.29 9.36 -15.90
CA LYS A 453 15.27 9.38 -14.85
C LYS A 453 15.08 10.77 -14.26
N GLY A 454 16.16 11.52 -14.02
CA GLY A 454 16.09 12.91 -13.55
C GLY A 454 15.32 13.80 -14.54
N CYS A 455 15.54 13.64 -15.84
CA CYS A 455 14.77 14.33 -16.88
C CYS A 455 13.26 13.96 -16.86
N MET A 456 12.92 12.82 -16.28
CA MET A 456 11.53 12.38 -16.07
C MET A 456 10.98 12.78 -14.69
N GLY A 457 11.65 13.68 -13.97
CA GLY A 457 11.21 14.17 -12.66
C GLY A 457 11.71 13.36 -11.45
N ASP A 458 12.55 12.34 -11.64
CA ASP A 458 13.17 11.58 -10.54
C ASP A 458 14.29 12.42 -9.86
N ILE A 459 13.94 13.53 -9.22
CA ILE A 459 14.84 14.38 -8.44
C ILE A 459 14.56 14.23 -6.94
N TYR A 460 15.46 14.69 -6.10
CA TYR A 460 15.34 14.60 -4.65
C TYR A 460 15.22 15.99 -4.04
N VAL A 461 14.30 16.13 -3.09
CA VAL A 461 14.07 17.34 -2.30
C VAL A 461 14.01 16.99 -0.81
N ASP A 462 14.13 17.99 0.06
CA ASP A 462 13.86 17.80 1.47
C ASP A 462 12.38 17.44 1.67
N GLY A 463 12.16 16.32 2.30
CA GLY A 463 10.81 15.81 2.47
C GLY A 463 10.78 14.35 2.93
N ASN A 464 9.58 13.84 3.10
CA ASN A 464 9.39 12.47 3.53
C ASN A 464 8.01 11.94 3.12
N PHE A 465 7.79 10.67 3.44
CA PHE A 465 6.48 10.04 3.38
C PHE A 465 5.94 9.89 4.80
N GLN A 466 4.71 10.35 5.03
CA GLN A 466 4.01 10.24 6.30
C GLN A 466 2.67 9.54 6.12
N THR A 467 2.28 8.72 7.09
CA THR A 467 0.95 8.10 7.09
C THR A 467 -0.10 9.17 7.33
N LEU A 468 -1.15 9.16 6.51
CA LEU A 468 -2.32 10.02 6.70
C LEU A 468 -3.12 9.53 7.90
N VAL A 469 -3.35 10.40 8.87
CA VAL A 469 -4.03 10.09 10.12
C VAL A 469 -5.17 11.08 10.32
N SER A 470 -6.38 10.57 10.54
CA SER A 470 -7.50 11.39 11.00
C SER A 470 -7.26 11.81 12.45
N ASP A 471 -7.75 12.97 12.88
CA ASP A 471 -7.53 13.48 14.24
C ASP A 471 -7.96 12.45 15.32
N PRO A 472 -7.01 11.78 16.01
CA PRO A 472 -7.34 10.76 17.00
C PRO A 472 -7.97 11.31 18.27
N TYR A 473 -7.76 12.61 18.56
CA TYR A 473 -8.41 13.29 19.69
C TYR A 473 -9.91 13.50 19.40
N ALA A 474 -10.22 14.01 18.20
CA ALA A 474 -11.62 14.13 17.75
C ALA A 474 -12.30 12.76 17.70
N TYR A 475 -11.57 11.72 17.30
CA TYR A 475 -12.09 10.35 17.30
C TYR A 475 -12.47 9.88 18.71
N MET A 476 -11.62 10.11 19.70
CA MET A 476 -11.97 9.77 21.10
C MET A 476 -13.12 10.60 21.65
N GLN A 477 -13.23 11.90 21.26
CA GLN A 477 -14.42 12.69 21.60
C GLN A 477 -15.68 12.02 21.07
N HIS A 478 -15.71 11.62 19.79
CA HIS A 478 -16.83 10.90 19.19
C HIS A 478 -17.15 9.61 19.94
N VAL A 479 -16.16 8.76 20.21
CA VAL A 479 -16.32 7.49 20.94
C VAL A 479 -16.93 7.71 22.33
N CYS A 480 -16.53 8.77 23.01
CA CYS A 480 -17.04 9.14 24.34
C CYS A 480 -18.38 9.89 24.31
N GLY A 481 -18.97 10.14 23.12
CA GLY A 481 -20.21 10.90 22.97
C GLY A 481 -20.04 12.40 23.24
N ILE A 482 -18.82 12.91 23.17
CA ILE A 482 -18.47 14.34 23.23
C ILE A 482 -18.51 14.91 21.81
N GLU A 483 -18.96 16.15 21.64
CA GLU A 483 -18.91 16.82 20.33
C GLU A 483 -17.47 16.87 19.78
N PRO A 484 -17.20 16.30 18.60
CA PRO A 484 -15.86 16.14 18.10
C PRO A 484 -15.31 17.45 17.49
N THR A 485 -14.73 18.28 18.32
CA THR A 485 -14.06 19.52 17.92
C THR A 485 -12.60 19.34 17.56
N GLY A 486 -11.94 18.28 18.05
CA GLY A 486 -10.51 18.05 17.86
C GLY A 486 -9.62 19.10 18.51
N LEU A 487 -8.32 19.01 18.21
CA LEU A 487 -7.33 20.03 18.60
C LEU A 487 -6.88 20.90 17.41
N LEU A 488 -7.31 20.56 16.20
CA LEU A 488 -6.93 21.23 14.95
C LEU A 488 -8.13 21.95 14.35
N GLY A 489 -7.97 23.22 14.00
CA GLY A 489 -8.96 23.98 13.23
C GLY A 489 -8.98 23.57 11.74
N ARG A 490 -9.94 24.12 10.96
CA ARG A 490 -10.19 23.76 9.54
C ARG A 490 -8.92 23.73 8.66
N ASP A 491 -8.02 24.69 8.82
CA ASP A 491 -6.81 24.81 8.00
C ASP A 491 -5.54 24.44 8.78
N GLU A 492 -5.69 23.75 9.92
CA GLU A 492 -4.59 23.35 10.78
C GLU A 492 -4.35 21.85 10.68
N PHE A 493 -3.08 21.48 10.67
CA PHE A 493 -2.57 20.12 10.57
C PHE A 493 -1.49 19.90 11.63
N TYR A 494 -1.14 18.65 11.89
CA TYR A 494 -0.08 18.35 12.83
C TYR A 494 0.88 17.29 12.25
N SER A 495 2.17 17.55 12.35
CA SER A 495 3.21 16.57 12.10
C SER A 495 4.33 16.76 13.10
N ASN A 496 4.58 15.75 13.93
CA ASN A 496 5.66 15.79 14.90
C ASN A 496 7.02 16.02 14.21
N TYR A 497 7.28 15.29 13.13
CA TYR A 497 8.52 15.40 12.36
C TYR A 497 8.86 16.84 11.93
N TRP A 498 7.88 17.55 11.37
CA TRP A 498 8.06 18.90 10.87
C TRP A 498 8.06 19.93 12.01
N ASN A 499 7.20 19.74 13.00
CA ASN A 499 7.11 20.62 14.18
C ASN A 499 8.41 20.65 15.00
N GLU A 500 9.09 19.51 15.15
CA GLU A 500 10.40 19.43 15.82
C GLU A 500 11.51 20.18 15.06
N ARG A 501 11.34 20.36 13.76
CA ARG A 501 12.27 21.09 12.87
C ARG A 501 11.91 22.57 12.71
N GLY A 502 10.90 23.04 13.43
CA GLY A 502 10.44 24.43 13.36
C GLY A 502 9.77 24.79 12.03
N VAL A 503 9.35 23.80 11.25
CA VAL A 503 8.62 24.01 10.00
C VAL A 503 7.15 24.30 10.31
N THR A 504 6.62 25.37 9.75
CA THR A 504 5.23 25.79 9.96
C THR A 504 4.31 25.51 8.79
N GLN A 505 4.87 25.17 7.62
CA GLN A 505 4.09 24.93 6.41
C GLN A 505 4.76 23.87 5.53
N VAL A 506 3.98 22.95 5.01
CA VAL A 506 4.44 21.92 4.07
C VAL A 506 3.43 21.75 2.93
N ASP A 507 3.92 21.33 1.76
CA ASP A 507 3.06 20.79 0.71
C ASP A 507 2.88 19.30 0.94
N GLY A 508 1.63 18.84 0.93
CA GLY A 508 1.23 17.43 0.98
C GLY A 508 0.66 16.96 -0.35
N MET A 509 1.05 15.77 -0.76
CA MET A 509 0.58 15.19 -2.01
C MET A 509 0.50 13.66 -1.93
N ARG A 510 -0.49 13.08 -2.59
CA ARG A 510 -0.69 11.61 -2.65
C ARG A 510 -0.50 11.10 -4.07
N SER A 511 0.14 9.93 -4.20
CA SER A 511 0.27 9.26 -5.49
C SER A 511 -0.83 8.18 -5.66
N PRO A 512 -1.47 8.05 -6.84
CA PRO A 512 -1.25 8.88 -8.04
C PRO A 512 -1.86 10.28 -7.89
N LEU A 513 -1.10 11.32 -8.23
CA LEU A 513 -1.58 12.68 -8.28
C LEU A 513 -2.09 12.95 -9.70
N THR A 514 -3.36 13.29 -9.82
CA THR A 514 -4.04 13.39 -11.11
C THR A 514 -4.26 14.83 -11.54
N PHE A 515 -4.57 15.73 -10.61
CA PHE A 515 -4.87 17.11 -10.92
C PHE A 515 -4.11 18.08 -9.98
N ARG A 516 -3.96 19.32 -10.40
CA ARG A 516 -3.14 20.34 -9.69
C ARG A 516 -3.71 20.77 -8.34
N SER A 517 -5.03 20.62 -8.12
CA SER A 517 -5.66 20.85 -6.81
C SER A 517 -5.37 19.76 -5.76
N GLU A 518 -4.66 18.69 -6.16
CA GLU A 518 -4.28 17.60 -5.25
C GLU A 518 -2.94 17.85 -4.53
N HIS A 519 -2.33 19.03 -4.73
CA HIS A 519 -1.33 19.59 -3.84
C HIS A 519 -2.01 20.39 -2.74
N VAL A 520 -1.69 20.10 -1.48
CA VAL A 520 -2.29 20.78 -0.32
C VAL A 520 -1.21 21.43 0.53
N VAL A 521 -1.22 22.76 0.56
CA VAL A 521 -0.34 23.52 1.47
C VAL A 521 -0.95 23.48 2.87
N MET A 522 -0.30 22.76 3.78
CA MET A 522 -0.77 22.49 5.13
C MET A 522 -0.07 23.39 6.15
N ASN A 523 -0.83 24.14 6.95
CA ASN A 523 -0.33 24.93 8.07
C ASN A 523 -0.20 24.05 9.31
N LEU A 524 1.00 23.93 9.85
CA LEU A 524 1.28 23.04 10.97
C LEU A 524 1.09 23.75 12.31
N LYS A 525 0.29 23.15 13.18
CA LYS A 525 0.01 23.62 14.53
C LYS A 525 0.88 22.89 15.55
N LYS A 526 1.48 23.66 16.46
CA LYS A 526 2.23 23.15 17.61
C LYS A 526 1.75 23.84 18.88
N THR A 527 1.17 23.09 19.80
CA THR A 527 0.73 23.56 21.12
C THR A 527 1.05 22.49 22.16
N ALA A 528 1.07 22.85 23.45
CA ALA A 528 1.27 21.90 24.53
C ALA A 528 0.24 20.75 24.51
N GLU A 529 -1.00 21.03 24.10
CA GLU A 529 -2.05 20.05 23.99
C GLU A 529 -1.82 19.08 22.81
N THR A 530 -1.46 19.60 21.62
CA THR A 530 -1.14 18.74 20.48
C THR A 530 0.10 17.89 20.76
N GLU A 531 1.12 18.43 21.41
CA GLU A 531 2.31 17.67 21.82
C GLU A 531 1.97 16.60 22.86
N LYS A 532 1.06 16.86 23.79
CA LYS A 532 0.60 15.88 24.78
C LYS A 532 -0.18 14.76 24.13
N TRP A 533 -1.23 15.08 23.39
CA TRP A 533 -2.19 14.07 22.92
C TRP A 533 -1.71 13.33 21.67
N TYR A 534 -0.90 13.95 20.80
CA TYR A 534 -0.37 13.32 19.58
C TYR A 534 1.05 12.76 19.75
N ARG A 535 1.57 12.67 20.98
CA ARG A 535 2.94 12.24 21.29
C ARG A 535 3.34 10.86 20.75
N TYR A 536 2.38 10.01 20.44
CA TYR A 536 2.63 8.70 19.82
C TYR A 536 2.61 8.75 18.28
N CYS A 537 2.19 9.85 17.67
CA CYS A 537 2.10 10.00 16.22
C CYS A 537 3.37 10.64 15.64
N ASN A 538 4.51 9.93 15.73
CA ASN A 538 5.83 10.47 15.35
C ASN A 538 6.05 10.54 13.84
N THR A 539 5.40 9.67 13.05
CA THR A 539 5.64 9.49 11.62
C THR A 539 4.37 9.66 10.77
N GLY A 540 3.31 10.13 11.39
CA GLY A 540 2.04 10.46 10.72
C GLY A 540 1.85 11.96 10.55
N ILE A 541 1.00 12.31 9.59
CA ILE A 541 0.44 13.65 9.46
C ILE A 541 -1.04 13.61 9.80
N ILE A 542 -1.42 14.38 10.83
CA ILE A 542 -2.79 14.42 11.35
C ILE A 542 -3.55 15.52 10.65
N ILE A 543 -4.70 15.18 10.10
CA ILE A 543 -5.64 16.13 9.50
C ILE A 543 -6.85 16.35 10.42
N ASN A 544 -7.40 17.56 10.38
CA ASN A 544 -8.58 17.94 11.13
C ASN A 544 -9.88 17.30 10.59
N TRP A 545 -10.96 17.37 11.35
CA TRP A 545 -12.27 16.84 10.99
C TRP A 545 -13.17 17.86 10.27
N PHE A 546 -12.58 18.91 9.72
CA PHE A 546 -13.29 19.99 9.01
C PHE A 546 -12.86 20.03 7.54
N GLY A 547 -13.73 20.63 6.71
CA GLY A 547 -13.42 20.84 5.31
C GLY A 547 -13.34 19.56 4.47
N HIS A 548 -12.77 19.71 3.27
CA HIS A 548 -12.73 18.67 2.23
C HIS A 548 -11.30 18.20 1.90
N THR A 549 -10.32 18.42 2.77
CA THR A 549 -8.90 18.12 2.53
C THR A 549 -8.65 16.67 2.11
N VAL A 550 -9.41 15.70 2.65
CA VAL A 550 -9.31 14.28 2.26
C VAL A 550 -9.57 14.11 0.77
N GLN A 551 -10.55 14.87 0.23
CA GLN A 551 -10.90 14.83 -1.19
C GLN A 551 -9.75 15.38 -2.07
N ASN A 552 -9.01 16.39 -1.60
CA ASN A 552 -7.83 16.91 -2.28
C ASN A 552 -6.72 15.86 -2.42
N PHE A 553 -6.67 14.88 -1.53
CA PHE A 553 -5.74 13.74 -1.65
C PHE A 553 -6.31 12.59 -2.51
N GLY A 554 -7.14 12.89 -3.51
CA GLY A 554 -7.71 11.90 -4.41
C GLY A 554 -8.68 10.95 -3.71
N GLY A 555 -9.46 11.44 -2.74
CA GLY A 555 -10.36 10.60 -1.94
C GLY A 555 -9.60 9.56 -1.10
N ALA A 556 -8.52 9.99 -0.43
CA ALA A 556 -7.73 9.13 0.44
C ALA A 556 -8.56 8.57 1.60
N ASP A 557 -8.22 7.35 2.03
CA ASP A 557 -8.74 6.71 3.23
C ASP A 557 -7.69 6.74 4.34
N PHE A 558 -8.12 6.49 5.58
CA PHE A 558 -7.20 6.39 6.72
C PHE A 558 -6.75 4.95 6.99
N ASP A 559 -6.62 4.15 5.94
CA ASP A 559 -6.28 2.72 6.04
C ASP A 559 -4.80 2.43 5.73
N LEU A 560 -3.90 3.35 6.08
CA LEU A 560 -2.47 3.43 5.79
C LEU A 560 -2.12 4.16 4.49
N ASP A 561 -2.97 5.01 3.99
CA ASP A 561 -2.60 5.91 2.91
C ASP A 561 -1.44 6.81 3.34
N ILE A 562 -0.54 7.07 2.40
CA ILE A 562 0.72 7.76 2.65
C ILE A 562 0.77 9.03 1.81
N LEU A 563 1.08 10.15 2.47
CA LEU A 563 1.36 11.43 1.82
C LEU A 563 2.87 11.63 1.68
N ALA A 564 3.28 12.10 0.53
CA ALA A 564 4.55 12.77 0.36
C ALA A 564 4.42 14.19 0.92
N THR A 565 5.33 14.60 1.81
CA THR A 565 5.34 15.94 2.39
C THR A 565 6.68 16.61 2.18
N THR A 566 6.69 17.91 1.84
CA THR A 566 7.91 18.70 1.65
C THR A 566 7.75 20.11 2.17
N SER A 567 8.81 20.62 2.80
CA SER A 567 8.92 22.03 3.21
C SER A 567 9.66 22.88 2.18
N ASN A 568 9.96 22.34 0.99
CA ASN A 568 10.70 23.06 -0.04
C ASN A 568 9.93 24.31 -0.48
N PRO A 569 10.48 25.52 -0.32
CA PRO A 569 9.75 26.75 -0.57
C PRO A 569 9.39 26.97 -2.06
N ILE A 570 10.16 26.41 -2.98
CA ILE A 570 9.88 26.48 -4.42
C ILE A 570 8.63 25.67 -4.74
N ILE A 571 8.50 24.47 -4.15
CA ILE A 571 7.34 23.60 -4.34
C ILE A 571 6.10 24.26 -3.74
N ILE A 572 6.17 24.69 -2.47
CA ILE A 572 5.05 25.36 -1.77
C ILE A 572 4.56 26.58 -2.55
N LYS A 573 5.48 27.43 -3.04
CA LYS A 573 5.15 28.58 -3.88
C LYS A 573 4.51 28.18 -5.21
N GLY A 574 4.90 27.03 -5.75
CA GLY A 574 4.42 26.53 -7.04
C GLY A 574 3.04 25.85 -7.00
N VAL A 575 2.45 25.69 -5.82
CA VAL A 575 1.13 25.05 -5.71
C VAL A 575 0.06 25.97 -6.30
N TYR A 576 -0.75 25.42 -7.22
CA TYR A 576 -1.91 26.12 -7.77
C TYR A 576 -3.04 26.20 -6.74
N LYS A 577 -3.70 27.36 -6.71
CA LYS A 577 -4.99 27.50 -6.03
C LYS A 577 -6.08 27.21 -7.07
N ASP A 578 -6.46 25.96 -7.18
CA ASP A 578 -7.43 25.48 -8.16
C ASP A 578 -8.50 24.63 -7.48
N GLU A 579 -9.67 24.54 -8.08
CA GLU A 579 -10.78 23.78 -7.52
C GLU A 579 -10.62 22.28 -7.79
N LEU A 580 -11.21 21.46 -6.93
CA LEU A 580 -11.25 20.01 -7.11
C LEU A 580 -12.05 19.62 -8.36
N THR A 581 -11.66 18.51 -8.97
CA THR A 581 -12.46 17.89 -10.02
C THR A 581 -13.43 16.87 -9.43
N MET A 582 -14.72 17.02 -9.73
CA MET A 582 -15.75 16.07 -9.30
C MET A 582 -16.65 15.62 -10.46
N THR A 583 -17.39 14.55 -10.26
CA THR A 583 -18.42 14.08 -11.16
C THR A 583 -19.60 13.55 -10.35
N TYR A 584 -20.70 13.23 -11.01
CA TYR A 584 -21.87 12.62 -10.35
C TYR A 584 -21.46 11.35 -9.58
N ASN A 585 -22.17 11.11 -8.48
CA ASN A 585 -22.00 9.86 -7.75
C ASN A 585 -22.53 8.72 -8.62
N ALA A 586 -21.63 7.82 -8.98
CA ALA A 586 -22.01 6.61 -9.67
C ALA A 586 -22.99 5.77 -8.79
N PRO A 587 -23.97 5.06 -9.40
CA PRO A 587 -24.91 4.24 -8.67
C PRO A 587 -24.15 3.20 -7.84
N LYS A 588 -24.55 3.02 -6.56
CA LYS A 588 -23.93 2.02 -5.68
C LYS A 588 -24.19 0.62 -6.25
N PRO A 589 -23.20 -0.32 -6.19
CA PRO A 589 -23.40 -1.66 -6.68
C PRO A 589 -24.56 -2.35 -5.96
N GLU A 590 -25.36 -3.09 -6.73
CA GLU A 590 -26.50 -3.84 -6.20
C GLU A 590 -26.06 -4.82 -5.11
N LYS A 591 -26.74 -4.78 -3.97
CA LYS A 591 -26.56 -5.74 -2.89
C LYS A 591 -27.57 -6.87 -3.07
N LYS A 592 -27.10 -8.10 -3.24
CA LYS A 592 -27.93 -9.30 -3.36
C LYS A 592 -27.24 -10.50 -2.75
N VAL A 593 -27.96 -11.60 -2.61
CA VAL A 593 -27.33 -12.91 -2.38
C VAL A 593 -26.67 -13.31 -3.70
N PHE A 594 -25.36 -13.13 -3.79
CA PHE A 594 -24.59 -13.30 -5.02
C PHE A 594 -24.24 -14.78 -5.30
N THR A 595 -24.00 -15.09 -6.55
CA THR A 595 -23.58 -16.40 -7.07
C THR A 595 -22.09 -16.38 -7.47
N GLN A 596 -21.53 -17.56 -7.78
CA GLN A 596 -20.19 -17.65 -8.36
C GLN A 596 -20.08 -16.91 -9.70
N GLU A 597 -21.14 -16.93 -10.51
CA GLU A 597 -21.18 -16.20 -11.77
C GLU A 597 -21.08 -14.68 -11.56
N ASP A 598 -21.70 -14.14 -10.50
CA ASP A 598 -21.58 -12.73 -10.15
C ASP A 598 -20.13 -12.36 -9.75
N ILE A 599 -19.44 -13.26 -9.04
CA ILE A 599 -18.02 -13.09 -8.70
C ILE A 599 -17.15 -13.09 -9.97
N GLN A 600 -17.39 -14.02 -10.90
CA GLN A 600 -16.66 -14.12 -12.15
C GLN A 600 -16.87 -12.87 -13.04
N LYS A 601 -18.10 -12.34 -13.10
CA LYS A 601 -18.40 -11.07 -13.77
C LYS A 601 -17.61 -9.91 -13.15
N ALA A 602 -17.54 -9.86 -11.82
CA ALA A 602 -16.76 -8.84 -11.10
C ALA A 602 -15.26 -8.91 -11.43
N ASP A 603 -14.67 -10.11 -11.50
CA ASP A 603 -13.28 -10.31 -11.90
C ASP A 603 -13.02 -9.79 -13.32
N LYS A 604 -13.83 -10.23 -14.28
CA LYS A 604 -13.67 -9.85 -15.70
C LYS A 604 -13.75 -8.33 -15.90
N PHE A 605 -14.69 -7.70 -15.21
CA PHE A 605 -14.80 -6.24 -15.23
C PHE A 605 -13.55 -5.53 -14.70
N SER A 606 -12.89 -6.13 -13.72
CA SER A 606 -11.70 -5.54 -13.08
C SER A 606 -10.40 -5.77 -13.86
N PHE A 607 -10.39 -6.63 -14.89
CA PHE A 607 -9.23 -6.87 -15.74
C PHE A 607 -9.07 -5.78 -16.81
N GLY A 608 -7.83 -5.41 -17.11
CA GLY A 608 -7.53 -4.53 -18.23
C GLY A 608 -7.68 -3.04 -17.91
N SER A 609 -6.74 -2.49 -17.19
CA SER A 609 -6.70 -1.05 -16.88
C SER A 609 -6.20 -0.19 -18.04
N ILE A 610 -6.96 0.86 -18.39
CA ILE A 610 -6.55 1.90 -19.34
C ILE A 610 -5.92 3.12 -18.66
N ILE A 611 -5.69 3.06 -17.34
CA ILE A 611 -5.10 4.16 -16.54
C ILE A 611 -3.85 4.73 -17.20
N GLY A 612 -2.93 3.87 -17.67
CA GLY A 612 -1.70 4.33 -18.32
C GLY A 612 -1.94 5.15 -19.59
N GLN A 613 -2.95 4.81 -20.37
CA GLN A 613 -3.31 5.56 -21.58
C GLN A 613 -3.90 6.94 -21.23
N ILE A 614 -4.78 6.99 -20.23
CA ILE A 614 -5.37 8.24 -19.72
C ILE A 614 -4.27 9.13 -19.12
N THR A 615 -3.38 8.58 -18.30
CA THR A 615 -2.24 9.31 -17.72
C THR A 615 -1.35 9.94 -18.79
N ASN A 616 -1.05 9.22 -19.87
CA ASN A 616 -0.27 9.77 -20.96
C ASN A 616 -1.01 10.94 -21.67
N LYS A 617 -2.32 10.83 -21.82
CA LYS A 617 -3.14 11.93 -22.38
C LYS A 617 -3.13 13.16 -21.47
N SER A 618 -3.29 12.96 -20.17
CA SER A 618 -3.23 14.05 -19.18
C SER A 618 -1.86 14.74 -19.19
N SER A 619 -0.75 13.98 -19.22
CA SER A 619 0.59 14.57 -19.28
C SER A 619 0.83 15.38 -20.56
N ASN A 620 0.35 14.91 -21.70
CA ASN A 620 0.41 15.68 -22.95
C ASN A 620 -0.45 16.94 -22.88
N ALA A 621 -1.62 16.87 -22.25
CA ALA A 621 -2.51 18.03 -22.07
C ALA A 621 -1.88 19.08 -21.15
N TYR A 622 -1.17 18.69 -20.08
CA TYR A 622 -0.41 19.63 -19.24
C TYR A 622 0.67 20.36 -20.04
N ALA A 623 1.45 19.65 -20.85
CA ALA A 623 2.49 20.25 -21.69
C ALA A 623 1.90 21.23 -22.72
N LEU A 624 0.82 20.82 -23.39
CA LEU A 624 0.12 21.66 -24.36
C LEU A 624 -0.50 22.92 -23.71
N LEU A 625 -1.10 22.74 -22.51
CA LEU A 625 -1.69 23.85 -21.77
C LEU A 625 -0.64 24.91 -21.42
N ALA A 626 0.54 24.49 -20.95
CA ALA A 626 1.66 25.39 -20.64
C ALA A 626 2.13 26.15 -21.90
N GLU A 627 2.26 25.47 -23.05
CA GLU A 627 2.65 26.09 -24.32
C GLU A 627 1.62 27.13 -24.80
N ILE A 628 0.31 26.82 -24.68
CA ILE A 628 -0.76 27.76 -25.06
C ILE A 628 -0.74 28.95 -24.11
N GLU A 629 -0.60 28.72 -22.80
CA GLU A 629 -0.57 29.78 -21.81
C GLU A 629 0.60 30.76 -22.03
N GLU A 630 1.79 30.24 -22.35
CA GLU A 630 2.96 31.07 -22.64
C GLU A 630 2.77 31.92 -23.91
N LYS A 631 2.18 31.34 -24.98
CA LYS A 631 2.04 32.03 -26.28
C LYS A 631 0.84 32.96 -26.37
N TYR A 632 -0.27 32.60 -25.75
CA TYR A 632 -1.59 33.23 -26.01
C TYR A 632 -2.30 33.69 -24.75
N GLY A 633 -1.84 33.28 -23.56
CA GLY A 633 -2.49 33.58 -22.27
C GLY A 633 -3.68 32.68 -21.95
N LYS A 634 -4.19 32.79 -20.71
CA LYS A 634 -5.30 31.97 -20.18
C LYS A 634 -6.68 32.35 -20.74
N ASP A 635 -6.83 33.56 -21.25
CA ASP A 635 -8.08 34.04 -21.81
C ASP A 635 -8.37 33.54 -23.25
N ASN A 636 -7.43 32.76 -23.81
CA ASN A 636 -7.56 32.19 -25.15
C ASN A 636 -8.50 30.98 -25.16
N ASP A 637 -9.35 30.85 -26.17
CA ASP A 637 -10.30 29.74 -26.29
C ASP A 637 -9.59 28.38 -26.38
N MET A 638 -8.41 28.30 -27.02
CA MET A 638 -7.63 27.04 -27.04
C MET A 638 -7.16 26.63 -25.63
N TRP A 639 -6.82 27.60 -24.78
CA TRP A 639 -6.48 27.33 -23.40
C TRP A 639 -7.68 26.76 -22.64
N ARG A 640 -8.87 27.41 -22.77
CA ARG A 640 -10.11 26.95 -22.11
C ARG A 640 -10.50 25.52 -22.50
N VAL A 641 -10.50 25.25 -23.81
CA VAL A 641 -10.81 23.91 -24.34
C VAL A 641 -9.81 22.87 -23.87
N THR A 642 -8.51 23.18 -23.93
CA THR A 642 -7.47 22.25 -23.46
C THR A 642 -7.57 21.98 -21.95
N TYR A 643 -7.87 23.02 -21.17
CA TYR A 643 -8.05 22.91 -19.73
C TYR A 643 -9.28 22.06 -19.36
N SER A 644 -10.42 22.29 -20.04
CA SER A 644 -11.63 21.44 -19.87
C SER A 644 -11.32 19.97 -20.19
N ARG A 645 -10.61 19.69 -21.27
CA ARG A 645 -10.19 18.32 -21.62
C ARG A 645 -9.22 17.72 -20.62
N LEU A 646 -8.32 18.52 -20.06
CA LEU A 646 -7.44 18.08 -18.98
C LEU A 646 -8.24 17.66 -17.74
N ILE A 647 -9.19 18.48 -17.29
CA ILE A 647 -10.10 18.17 -16.17
C ILE A 647 -10.82 16.84 -16.41
N GLN A 648 -11.39 16.65 -17.60
CA GLN A 648 -12.07 15.40 -17.97
C GLN A 648 -11.13 14.20 -17.93
N CYS A 649 -9.90 14.32 -18.45
CA CYS A 649 -8.90 13.25 -18.40
C CYS A 649 -8.51 12.91 -16.97
N CYS A 650 -8.26 13.91 -16.12
CA CYS A 650 -7.89 13.70 -14.73
C CYS A 650 -9.03 13.03 -13.95
N LYS A 651 -10.27 13.47 -14.16
CA LYS A 651 -11.44 12.84 -13.54
C LYS A 651 -11.67 11.41 -14.04
N ALA A 652 -11.52 11.16 -15.33
CA ALA A 652 -11.61 9.82 -15.91
C ALA A 652 -10.53 8.89 -15.32
N GLN A 653 -9.32 9.39 -15.07
CA GLN A 653 -8.25 8.64 -14.41
C GLN A 653 -8.62 8.27 -12.97
N SER A 654 -9.14 9.22 -12.20
CA SER A 654 -9.62 8.99 -10.82
C SER A 654 -10.75 7.94 -10.83
N CYS A 655 -11.79 8.12 -11.65
CA CYS A 655 -12.88 7.15 -11.77
C CYS A 655 -12.41 5.76 -12.17
N GLN A 656 -11.43 5.64 -13.07
CA GLN A 656 -10.87 4.34 -13.46
C GLN A 656 -10.09 3.66 -12.33
N ILE A 657 -9.46 4.42 -11.44
CA ILE A 657 -8.82 3.90 -10.23
C ILE A 657 -9.90 3.35 -9.28
N ASP A 658 -10.98 4.09 -9.08
CA ASP A 658 -12.06 3.73 -8.17
C ASP A 658 -12.96 2.61 -8.74
N SER A 659 -13.18 2.56 -10.05
CA SER A 659 -14.03 1.56 -10.71
C SER A 659 -13.52 0.12 -10.56
N MET A 660 -12.23 -0.05 -10.34
CA MET A 660 -11.63 -1.36 -10.02
C MET A 660 -12.03 -1.89 -8.63
N LEU A 661 -12.52 -1.02 -7.75
CA LEU A 661 -13.04 -1.35 -6.42
C LEU A 661 -14.57 -1.44 -6.41
N SER A 662 -15.23 -0.87 -7.40
CA SER A 662 -16.68 -0.89 -7.55
C SER A 662 -17.04 -1.22 -9.01
N LEU A 663 -17.98 -2.13 -9.24
CA LEU A 663 -18.55 -2.46 -10.57
C LEU A 663 -19.25 -1.25 -11.23
N LEU A 664 -18.63 -0.10 -11.24
CA LEU A 664 -19.26 1.17 -11.56
C LEU A 664 -18.53 1.91 -12.66
N ILE A 665 -18.75 1.52 -13.88
CA ILE A 665 -18.92 2.39 -15.06
C ILE A 665 -19.41 1.47 -16.19
N GLN A 666 -20.69 1.46 -16.42
CA GLN A 666 -21.21 1.17 -17.75
C GLN A 666 -21.32 2.45 -18.51
#